data_8f889977d0c289ea3f4128d05032194d
#
_entry.id   8f889977d0c289ea3f4128d05032194d
#
_cell.length_a   1.000
_cell.length_b   1.000
_cell.length_c   1.000
_cell.angle_alpha   90.00
_cell.angle_beta   90.00
_cell.angle_gamma   90.00
#
_symmetry.space_group_name_H-M   'P 1'
#
loop_
_entity.id
_entity.type
_entity.pdbx_description
1 polymer ?
#
loop_
_entity_poly.entity_id
_entity_poly.type
_entity_poly.pdbx_seq_one_letter_code
_entity_poly.pdbx_strand_id
1 'polypeptide(L)'
;MAKLCFEIFVRLGLNSASSKRKPENSLWLGETCRMNKVRKYTSECSLLMILLLASLSKAPAVLAHGDEMEEVVVISARNHRTLDDTPLRVQILGAEELREKANMKPGDIRMMLNESTGIQVQQTSATSFNSSVRIQGLDGRYTQLLRDGLPVYAGFSGSLSLLQIAPLDLKQVEVVKGASSTLYGGGAIAGLINLVSKTPEETPETALMLNATSANGVDVSAFHSSEHDTHGVTLFASYNQGSAYEPADNGISAIPEFERFTFTPRWFYSVSDKTNLDLGVGFITEDRLGGSLEYIDGASPNDYFESNDSTRFYTRFGLAHVFDNDIELDFKSATSWFDRQLATQGYLFSGEQRSSFNELTLAGQIDQASWVMGANVTTEAFDHAQPLTGYDHTYSEHTQGVFAQYTRDLSTLFVVEAGMRVDSHSEYGNFWLPRVSLLFLPAPDITVRMGGGYGYKTPNLFVPEADERQYQDIVPIDPSEYIAEKSRGLNFDINYRVEFAESWSLTSNLLLFYTEIDDALNVTEQDSGQFVFTQQSGATKASGAELNLIFGFGEIRYFLGYTYVDASEEIDTGDQDLALVSQHRVNNVLVWEREDNFRVGLEAYYFSSQRRTGDVNGESYWIYGVMTEKKIGETVTAFLNFENFTDTRQTRFENINTGTLQNPQFRDVYAPLDGFVINGGFRIQW
;
A
#
# COMPACT_ATOMS: atom_id res chain seq x y z
N MET A 1 -24.97 6.83 -23.74
CA MET A 1 -23.74 6.57 -22.98
C MET A 1 -23.57 5.10 -22.59
N ALA A 2 -24.49 4.47 -21.84
CA ALA A 2 -24.37 3.06 -21.44
C ALA A 2 -24.11 2.05 -22.61
N LYS A 3 -24.72 2.29 -23.78
CA LYS A 3 -24.53 1.43 -24.96
C LYS A 3 -23.15 1.58 -25.62
N LEU A 4 -22.55 2.76 -25.52
CA LEU A 4 -21.20 3.04 -26.05
C LEU A 4 -20.11 2.46 -25.13
N CYS A 5 -20.31 2.55 -23.80
CA CYS A 5 -19.44 1.92 -22.82
C CYS A 5 -19.47 0.38 -22.93
N PHE A 6 -20.66 -0.20 -23.16
CA PHE A 6 -20.82 -1.63 -23.34
C PHE A 6 -20.17 -2.14 -24.64
N GLU A 7 -20.24 -1.42 -25.75
CA GLU A 7 -19.56 -1.79 -27.00
C GLU A 7 -18.04 -1.65 -26.93
N ILE A 8 -17.52 -0.70 -26.16
CA ILE A 8 -16.08 -0.57 -25.88
C ILE A 8 -15.60 -1.73 -24.98
N PHE A 9 -16.37 -2.09 -23.96
CA PHE A 9 -16.09 -3.22 -23.06
C PHE A 9 -16.05 -4.56 -23.80
N VAL A 10 -17.01 -4.80 -24.70
CA VAL A 10 -17.07 -6.03 -25.52
C VAL A 10 -15.93 -6.10 -26.55
N ARG A 11 -15.44 -4.98 -27.06
CA ARG A 11 -14.30 -4.97 -27.98
C ARG A 11 -12.94 -5.17 -27.31
N LEU A 12 -12.79 -4.81 -26.04
CA LEU A 12 -11.55 -4.99 -25.27
C LEU A 12 -11.43 -6.39 -24.64
N GLY A 13 -12.55 -7.07 -24.35
CA GLY A 13 -12.57 -8.33 -23.61
C GLY A 13 -12.71 -9.63 -24.42
N LEU A 14 -12.96 -9.59 -25.73
CA LEU A 14 -13.37 -10.79 -26.49
C LEU A 14 -12.41 -11.24 -27.60
N ASN A 15 -11.16 -10.82 -27.61
CA ASN A 15 -10.19 -11.31 -28.62
C ASN A 15 -9.14 -12.31 -28.07
N SER A 16 -9.38 -12.95 -26.95
CA SER A 16 -8.49 -14.00 -26.41
C SER A 16 -9.04 -15.44 -26.56
N ALA A 17 -9.89 -15.71 -27.54
CA ALA A 17 -10.33 -17.09 -27.81
C ALA A 17 -10.08 -17.47 -29.27
N SER A 18 -9.16 -18.46 -29.41
CA SER A 18 -8.94 -19.35 -30.56
C SER A 18 -8.35 -18.77 -31.86
N SER A 19 -7.04 -18.98 -32.06
CA SER A 19 -6.59 -19.56 -33.32
C SER A 19 -5.32 -20.40 -33.09
N LYS A 20 -5.52 -21.71 -33.14
CA LYS A 20 -4.44 -22.71 -33.31
C LYS A 20 -3.73 -22.44 -34.64
N ARG A 21 -2.48 -21.97 -34.62
CA ARG A 21 -1.52 -22.12 -35.71
C ARG A 21 -0.18 -22.57 -35.17
N LYS A 22 0.38 -23.59 -35.84
CA LYS A 22 1.67 -24.22 -35.57
C LYS A 22 2.83 -23.21 -35.65
N PRO A 23 3.95 -23.48 -34.94
CA PRO A 23 5.10 -22.61 -34.94
C PRO A 23 5.94 -22.79 -36.20
N GLU A 24 6.19 -21.71 -36.90
CA GLU A 24 7.32 -21.62 -37.84
C GLU A 24 8.22 -20.48 -37.38
N ASN A 25 9.50 -20.79 -37.28
CA ASN A 25 10.61 -19.94 -36.85
C ASN A 25 10.59 -18.55 -37.46
N SER A 26 10.42 -17.53 -36.64
CA SER A 26 10.96 -16.18 -36.88
C SER A 26 11.00 -15.43 -35.55
N LEU A 27 12.07 -15.60 -34.80
CA LEU A 27 12.54 -14.66 -33.78
C LEU A 27 12.86 -13.30 -34.45
N TRP A 28 12.49 -12.20 -33.81
CA TRP A 28 12.96 -10.83 -34.09
C TRP A 28 12.07 -9.83 -34.85
N LEU A 29 10.74 -9.98 -34.91
CA LEU A 29 9.89 -8.88 -35.44
C LEU A 29 8.60 -8.62 -34.63
N GLY A 30 8.48 -9.11 -33.39
CA GLY A 30 7.26 -8.97 -32.58
C GLY A 30 7.17 -7.71 -31.73
N GLU A 31 8.28 -7.17 -31.27
CA GLU A 31 8.30 -6.15 -30.20
C GLU A 31 7.92 -4.73 -30.65
N THR A 32 8.39 -4.28 -31.79
CA THR A 32 8.02 -2.96 -32.35
C THR A 32 6.53 -2.83 -32.73
N CYS A 33 5.85 -3.95 -32.94
CA CYS A 33 4.42 -3.94 -33.31
C CYS A 33 3.48 -3.87 -32.09
N ARG A 34 3.92 -4.29 -30.90
CA ARG A 34 3.13 -4.22 -29.65
C ARG A 34 3.18 -2.84 -29.01
N MET A 35 4.35 -2.22 -28.90
CA MET A 35 4.48 -0.84 -28.39
C MET A 35 3.67 0.17 -29.20
N ASN A 36 3.61 0.04 -30.52
CA ASN A 36 2.77 0.89 -31.36
C ASN A 36 1.26 0.66 -31.18
N LYS A 37 0.82 -0.50 -30.71
CA LYS A 37 -0.60 -0.75 -30.40
C LYS A 37 -1.00 -0.15 -29.05
N VAL A 38 -0.16 -0.28 -28.02
CA VAL A 38 -0.42 0.29 -26.69
C VAL A 38 -0.40 1.82 -26.78
N ARG A 39 0.60 2.44 -27.41
CA ARG A 39 0.63 3.89 -27.68
C ARG A 39 -0.63 4.42 -28.39
N LYS A 40 -1.27 3.63 -29.23
CA LYS A 40 -2.50 4.04 -29.91
C LYS A 40 -3.71 4.03 -28.97
N TYR A 41 -3.77 3.09 -28.01
CA TYR A 41 -4.87 3.02 -27.05
C TYR A 41 -4.73 4.04 -25.91
N THR A 42 -3.52 4.34 -25.46
CA THR A 42 -3.26 5.37 -24.45
C THR A 42 -3.58 6.77 -24.96
N SER A 43 -3.25 7.10 -26.20
CA SER A 43 -3.64 8.39 -26.80
C SER A 43 -5.16 8.56 -26.95
N GLU A 44 -5.90 7.47 -27.21
CA GLU A 44 -7.37 7.48 -27.27
C GLU A 44 -8.01 7.56 -25.88
N CYS A 45 -7.41 6.95 -24.85
CA CYS A 45 -7.82 7.08 -23.45
C CYS A 45 -7.58 8.48 -22.89
N SER A 46 -6.45 9.12 -23.22
CA SER A 46 -6.17 10.52 -22.85
C SER A 46 -7.19 11.48 -23.46
N LEU A 47 -7.63 11.24 -24.68
CA LEU A 47 -8.67 12.04 -25.35
C LEU A 47 -10.04 11.85 -24.70
N LEU A 48 -10.35 10.62 -24.24
CA LEU A 48 -11.59 10.29 -23.50
C LEU A 48 -11.63 10.99 -22.13
N MET A 49 -10.48 11.06 -21.45
CA MET A 49 -10.32 11.76 -20.17
C MET A 49 -10.54 13.28 -20.32
N ILE A 50 -9.98 13.89 -21.37
CA ILE A 50 -10.19 15.32 -21.70
C ILE A 50 -11.66 15.59 -22.04
N LEU A 51 -12.34 14.71 -22.74
CA LEU A 51 -13.77 14.84 -23.07
C LEU A 51 -14.68 14.63 -21.84
N LEU A 52 -14.31 13.75 -20.91
CA LEU A 52 -14.98 13.59 -19.61
C LEU A 52 -14.84 14.86 -18.76
N LEU A 53 -13.63 15.43 -18.69
CA LEU A 53 -13.35 16.68 -17.96
C LEU A 53 -14.13 17.87 -18.55
N ALA A 54 -14.28 17.95 -19.87
CA ALA A 54 -15.07 18.99 -20.53
C ALA A 54 -16.58 18.90 -20.28
N SER A 55 -17.11 17.71 -19.92
CA SER A 55 -18.52 17.51 -19.59
C SER A 55 -18.86 17.84 -18.14
N LEU A 56 -17.87 17.89 -17.23
CA LEU A 56 -18.03 18.17 -15.80
C LEU A 56 -18.08 19.68 -15.48
N SER A 57 -17.83 20.55 -16.45
CA SER A 57 -17.67 22.01 -16.25
C SER A 57 -18.96 22.81 -15.98
N LYS A 58 -20.09 22.18 -15.60
CA LYS A 58 -21.38 22.84 -15.37
C LYS A 58 -22.01 22.62 -13.99
N ALA A 59 -21.23 22.34 -12.94
CA ALA A 59 -21.76 22.28 -11.58
C ALA A 59 -21.79 23.70 -10.95
N PRO A 60 -22.86 24.08 -10.21
CA PRO A 60 -22.88 25.33 -9.49
C PRO A 60 -21.98 25.29 -8.25
N ALA A 61 -21.28 26.37 -7.95
CA ALA A 61 -20.47 26.50 -6.76
C ALA A 61 -21.35 26.50 -5.50
N VAL A 62 -21.06 25.61 -4.56
CA VAL A 62 -21.68 25.57 -3.22
C VAL A 62 -20.63 25.98 -2.20
N LEU A 63 -20.99 26.89 -1.31
CA LEU A 63 -20.13 27.44 -0.24
C LEU A 63 -19.83 26.34 0.80
N ALA A 64 -18.56 26.12 1.07
CA ALA A 64 -18.10 25.23 2.13
C ALA A 64 -18.47 25.79 3.52
N HIS A 65 -18.97 24.94 4.40
CA HIS A 65 -19.20 25.23 5.82
C HIS A 65 -18.05 24.64 6.65
N GLY A 66 -17.71 25.36 7.74
CA GLY A 66 -16.56 25.06 8.58
C GLY A 66 -16.64 23.72 9.33
N ASP A 67 -15.48 23.17 9.59
CA ASP A 67 -15.23 21.85 10.19
C ASP A 67 -15.77 21.75 11.63
N GLU A 68 -16.87 21.05 11.81
CA GLU A 68 -17.10 20.31 13.06
C GLU A 68 -16.10 19.14 13.06
N MET A 69 -15.41 18.90 14.18
CA MET A 69 -14.51 17.75 14.33
C MET A 69 -15.29 16.47 14.03
N GLU A 70 -15.12 15.92 12.84
CA GLU A 70 -15.78 14.69 12.40
C GLU A 70 -15.30 13.55 13.31
N GLU A 71 -16.21 12.87 13.98
CA GLU A 71 -15.92 11.73 14.84
C GLU A 71 -15.39 10.59 13.96
N VAL A 72 -14.07 10.33 14.06
CA VAL A 72 -13.40 9.40 13.14
C VAL A 72 -13.75 7.96 13.50
N VAL A 73 -14.55 7.32 12.68
CA VAL A 73 -14.94 5.91 12.81
C VAL A 73 -13.85 5.01 12.22
N VAL A 74 -13.47 3.97 12.97
CA VAL A 74 -12.45 3.01 12.59
C VAL A 74 -13.09 1.83 11.86
N ILE A 75 -12.89 1.76 10.52
CA ILE A 75 -13.43 0.68 9.68
C ILE A 75 -12.69 -0.64 9.93
N SER A 76 -11.39 -0.57 10.17
CA SER A 76 -10.56 -1.76 10.43
C SER A 76 -10.87 -2.47 11.75
N ALA A 77 -11.58 -1.82 12.70
CA ALA A 77 -12.01 -2.48 13.93
C ALA A 77 -13.32 -3.29 13.80
N ARG A 78 -14.11 -3.07 12.73
CA ARG A 78 -15.40 -3.73 12.43
C ARG A 78 -16.47 -3.63 13.53
N ASN A 79 -16.32 -2.71 14.48
CA ASN A 79 -17.21 -2.54 15.62
C ASN A 79 -17.89 -1.18 15.68
N HIS A 80 -17.74 -0.36 14.64
CA HIS A 80 -18.31 1.01 14.53
C HIS A 80 -17.99 1.92 15.74
N ARG A 81 -16.93 1.59 16.51
CA ARG A 81 -16.44 2.43 17.60
C ARG A 81 -15.55 3.53 17.05
N THR A 82 -15.51 4.63 17.76
CA THR A 82 -14.58 5.72 17.47
C THR A 82 -13.14 5.34 17.81
N LEU A 83 -12.19 6.10 17.32
CA LEU A 83 -10.77 5.88 17.57
C LEU A 83 -10.44 5.87 19.06
N ASP A 84 -11.08 6.74 19.85
CA ASP A 84 -10.80 6.88 21.29
C ASP A 84 -11.37 5.73 22.12
N ASP A 85 -12.50 5.14 21.69
CA ASP A 85 -13.21 4.06 22.37
C ASP A 85 -12.81 2.64 21.91
N THR A 86 -11.91 2.54 20.93
CA THR A 86 -11.45 1.25 20.40
C THR A 86 -10.26 0.74 21.18
N PRO A 87 -10.32 -0.51 21.76
CA PRO A 87 -9.18 -1.15 22.41
C PRO A 87 -8.03 -1.49 21.45
N LEU A 88 -8.33 -1.60 20.16
CA LEU A 88 -7.34 -1.77 19.10
C LEU A 88 -6.64 -0.43 18.83
N ARG A 89 -5.29 -0.44 18.80
CA ARG A 89 -4.55 0.73 18.37
C ARG A 89 -4.60 0.88 16.85
N VAL A 90 -5.20 1.95 16.39
CA VAL A 90 -5.23 2.34 14.98
C VAL A 90 -4.62 3.72 14.85
N GLN A 91 -3.70 3.90 13.91
CA GLN A 91 -3.22 5.20 13.47
C GLN A 91 -4.03 5.59 12.23
N ILE A 92 -4.58 6.78 12.21
CA ILE A 92 -5.36 7.28 11.09
C ILE A 92 -4.64 8.48 10.48
N LEU A 93 -4.41 8.40 9.16
CA LEU A 93 -4.09 9.55 8.33
C LEU A 93 -5.42 10.07 7.78
N GLY A 94 -5.89 11.17 8.35
CA GLY A 94 -7.21 11.74 8.01
C GLY A 94 -7.20 12.55 6.71
N ALA A 95 -8.37 13.05 6.31
CA ALA A 95 -8.54 13.74 5.03
C ALA A 95 -7.64 14.97 4.85
N GLU A 96 -7.38 15.74 5.91
CA GLU A 96 -6.49 16.91 5.87
C GLU A 96 -5.04 16.48 5.62
N GLU A 97 -4.53 15.54 6.41
CA GLU A 97 -3.17 15.00 6.27
C GLU A 97 -2.97 14.30 4.91
N LEU A 98 -4.00 13.59 4.42
CA LEU A 98 -3.98 13.00 3.08
C LEU A 98 -3.90 14.05 1.98
N ARG A 99 -4.65 15.16 2.09
CA ARG A 99 -4.59 16.26 1.12
C ARG A 99 -3.22 16.90 1.07
N GLU A 100 -2.59 17.10 2.22
CA GLU A 100 -1.24 17.64 2.35
C GLU A 100 -0.21 16.72 1.68
N LYS A 101 -0.18 15.47 2.11
CA LYS A 101 0.79 14.47 1.60
C LYS A 101 0.55 14.09 0.14
N ALA A 102 -0.70 14.12 -0.34
CA ALA A 102 -1.02 13.90 -1.74
C ALA A 102 -0.43 14.98 -2.67
N ASN A 103 -0.23 16.21 -2.20
CA ASN A 103 0.41 17.26 -2.98
C ASN A 103 1.93 17.04 -3.12
N MET A 104 2.55 16.27 -2.21
CA MET A 104 3.99 15.97 -2.28
C MET A 104 4.30 14.90 -3.34
N LYS A 105 3.50 13.84 -3.43
CA LYS A 105 3.66 12.77 -4.43
C LYS A 105 2.29 12.31 -4.96
N PRO A 106 1.69 13.08 -5.89
CA PRO A 106 0.33 12.81 -6.36
C PRO A 106 0.15 11.48 -7.10
N GLY A 107 1.23 10.90 -7.61
CA GLY A 107 1.20 9.67 -8.39
C GLY A 107 1.07 8.40 -7.58
N ASP A 108 1.50 8.37 -6.29
CA ASP A 108 1.50 7.16 -5.46
C ASP A 108 1.47 7.46 -3.95
N ILE A 109 1.19 6.42 -3.13
CA ILE A 109 1.06 6.55 -1.66
C ILE A 109 2.34 6.30 -0.87
N ARG A 110 3.48 6.01 -1.50
CA ARG A 110 4.72 5.60 -0.80
C ARG A 110 5.21 6.64 0.19
N MET A 111 5.28 7.91 -0.22
CA MET A 111 5.77 8.98 0.63
C MET A 111 4.88 9.17 1.86
N MET A 112 3.57 9.16 1.67
CA MET A 112 2.57 9.24 2.72
C MET A 112 2.76 8.19 3.82
N LEU A 113 3.08 6.96 3.42
CA LEU A 113 3.34 5.87 4.37
C LEU A 113 4.72 6.01 5.02
N ASN A 114 5.75 6.42 4.27
CA ASN A 114 7.12 6.53 4.79
C ASN A 114 7.27 7.62 5.86
N GLU A 115 6.43 8.63 5.87
CA GLU A 115 6.40 9.67 6.90
C GLU A 115 5.76 9.21 8.21
N SER A 116 4.98 8.13 8.18
CA SER A 116 4.37 7.57 9.39
C SER A 116 5.44 6.89 10.26
N THR A 117 5.44 7.22 11.55
CA THR A 117 6.39 6.65 12.54
C THR A 117 6.25 5.14 12.57
N GLY A 118 7.37 4.40 12.61
CA GLY A 118 7.39 2.93 12.62
C GLY A 118 7.08 2.24 11.28
N ILE A 119 6.86 3.01 10.21
CA ILE A 119 6.67 2.50 8.85
C ILE A 119 7.87 2.91 7.99
N GLN A 120 8.43 1.98 7.24
CA GLN A 120 9.51 2.23 6.28
C GLN A 120 9.08 1.70 4.92
N VAL A 121 9.05 2.57 3.91
CA VAL A 121 8.93 2.13 2.52
C VAL A 121 10.32 1.79 2.01
N GLN A 122 10.52 0.52 1.69
CA GLN A 122 11.77 -0.05 1.22
C GLN A 122 11.71 -0.21 -0.30
N GLN A 123 12.64 0.40 -1.03
CA GLN A 123 12.83 0.10 -2.46
C GLN A 123 13.50 -1.28 -2.59
N THR A 124 12.92 -2.18 -3.40
CA THR A 124 13.37 -3.56 -3.57
C THR A 124 14.11 -3.81 -4.89
N SER A 125 14.08 -2.87 -5.83
CA SER A 125 14.84 -2.96 -7.09
C SER A 125 15.59 -1.66 -7.34
N ALA A 126 16.82 -1.77 -7.84
CA ALA A 126 17.65 -0.62 -8.20
C ALA A 126 17.16 0.08 -9.49
N THR A 127 16.42 -0.61 -10.34
CA THR A 127 16.05 -0.15 -11.70
C THR A 127 14.56 -0.05 -11.96
N SER A 128 13.72 -0.91 -11.33
CA SER A 128 12.26 -0.92 -11.55
C SER A 128 11.47 -0.09 -10.54
N PHE A 129 12.12 0.42 -9.49
CA PHE A 129 11.51 1.24 -8.44
C PHE A 129 10.45 0.51 -7.59
N ASN A 130 10.40 -0.83 -7.68
CA ASN A 130 9.53 -1.65 -6.85
C ASN A 130 9.75 -1.34 -5.38
N SER A 131 8.70 -1.44 -4.57
CA SER A 131 8.77 -1.06 -3.16
C SER A 131 7.85 -1.92 -2.30
N SER A 132 8.28 -2.18 -1.07
CA SER A 132 7.51 -2.85 -0.03
C SER A 132 7.35 -1.97 1.22
N VAL A 133 6.38 -2.29 2.08
CA VAL A 133 6.17 -1.57 3.35
C VAL A 133 6.60 -2.43 4.50
N ARG A 134 7.61 -1.99 5.23
CA ARG A 134 8.02 -2.58 6.51
C ARG A 134 7.30 -1.88 7.66
N ILE A 135 6.65 -2.64 8.52
CA ILE A 135 6.07 -2.15 9.78
C ILE A 135 6.90 -2.72 10.93
N GLN A 136 7.39 -1.85 11.81
CA GLN A 136 8.16 -2.26 13.00
C GLN A 136 9.39 -3.13 12.66
N GLY A 137 10.05 -2.87 11.53
CA GLY A 137 11.23 -3.59 11.04
C GLY A 137 10.95 -4.94 10.37
N LEU A 138 9.74 -5.46 10.47
CA LEU A 138 9.34 -6.69 9.80
C LEU A 138 9.15 -6.49 8.30
N ASP A 139 9.45 -7.52 7.52
CA ASP A 139 9.36 -7.49 6.08
C ASP A 139 7.93 -7.17 5.57
N GLY A 140 7.84 -6.53 4.40
CA GLY A 140 6.55 -6.13 3.81
C GLY A 140 5.60 -7.28 3.52
N ARG A 141 6.10 -8.50 3.35
CA ARG A 141 5.27 -9.70 3.20
C ARG A 141 4.38 -9.99 4.41
N TYR A 142 4.74 -9.45 5.60
CA TYR A 142 3.97 -9.57 6.84
C TYR A 142 2.96 -8.44 7.06
N THR A 143 2.87 -7.51 6.12
CA THR A 143 1.92 -6.39 6.13
C THR A 143 0.81 -6.64 5.11
N GLN A 144 -0.44 -6.60 5.56
CA GLN A 144 -1.58 -6.75 4.67
C GLN A 144 -2.06 -5.38 4.17
N LEU A 145 -2.15 -5.21 2.85
CA LEU A 145 -2.71 -4.02 2.21
C LEU A 145 -4.16 -4.26 1.80
N LEU A 146 -5.06 -3.45 2.34
CA LEU A 146 -6.50 -3.54 2.09
C LEU A 146 -7.01 -2.25 1.43
N ARG A 147 -8.10 -2.37 0.68
CA ARG A 147 -8.91 -1.24 0.24
C ARG A 147 -10.36 -1.46 0.67
N ASP A 148 -10.89 -0.57 1.51
CA ASP A 148 -12.22 -0.68 2.13
C ASP A 148 -12.44 -2.02 2.85
N GLY A 149 -11.38 -2.55 3.48
CA GLY A 149 -11.36 -3.85 4.16
C GLY A 149 -11.24 -5.06 3.23
N LEU A 150 -11.00 -4.88 1.93
CA LEU A 150 -10.86 -5.94 0.93
C LEU A 150 -9.39 -6.11 0.48
N PRO A 151 -8.82 -7.32 0.48
CA PRO A 151 -7.44 -7.60 0.05
C PRO A 151 -7.34 -7.67 -1.47
N VAL A 152 -7.19 -6.53 -2.14
CA VAL A 152 -7.12 -6.46 -3.61
C VAL A 152 -5.68 -6.41 -4.16
N TYR A 153 -4.69 -6.31 -3.27
CA TYR A 153 -3.28 -6.17 -3.63
C TYR A 153 -2.44 -7.18 -2.85
N ALA A 154 -2.33 -8.41 -3.34
CA ALA A 154 -1.58 -9.47 -2.68
C ALA A 154 -0.82 -10.34 -3.70
N GLY A 155 0.09 -11.19 -3.24
CA GLY A 155 0.83 -12.15 -4.06
C GLY A 155 1.68 -11.48 -5.14
N PHE A 156 1.53 -11.90 -6.38
CA PHE A 156 2.32 -11.44 -7.54
C PHE A 156 2.31 -9.92 -7.76
N SER A 157 1.28 -9.26 -7.29
CA SER A 157 1.14 -7.81 -7.40
C SER A 157 1.74 -7.02 -6.23
N GLY A 158 2.24 -7.69 -5.20
CA GLY A 158 2.61 -7.07 -3.92
C GLY A 158 3.63 -5.94 -4.05
N SER A 159 4.71 -6.14 -4.79
CA SER A 159 5.80 -5.16 -4.96
C SER A 159 5.42 -3.92 -5.80
N LEU A 160 4.37 -4.00 -6.61
CA LEU A 160 3.87 -2.89 -7.42
C LEU A 160 2.74 -2.11 -6.74
N SER A 161 2.08 -2.69 -5.74
CA SER A 161 0.82 -2.18 -5.18
C SER A 161 0.90 -0.71 -4.76
N LEU A 162 1.93 -0.33 -4.02
CA LEU A 162 2.08 1.04 -3.51
C LEU A 162 2.24 2.07 -4.62
N LEU A 163 2.91 1.69 -5.70
CA LEU A 163 3.14 2.54 -6.86
C LEU A 163 1.86 2.79 -7.66
N GLN A 164 0.94 1.80 -7.65
CA GLN A 164 -0.28 1.83 -8.47
C GLN A 164 -1.48 2.53 -7.80
N ILE A 165 -1.31 3.05 -6.59
CA ILE A 165 -2.39 3.68 -5.83
C ILE A 165 -2.14 5.18 -5.76
N ALA A 166 -2.92 5.96 -6.47
CA ALA A 166 -2.95 7.43 -6.35
C ALA A 166 -3.93 7.83 -5.22
N PRO A 167 -3.62 8.88 -4.42
CA PRO A 167 -4.34 9.16 -3.18
C PRO A 167 -5.62 9.99 -3.32
N LEU A 168 -5.96 10.55 -4.49
CA LEU A 168 -7.01 11.57 -4.65
C LEU A 168 -8.43 11.06 -4.28
N ASP A 169 -8.69 9.76 -4.43
CA ASP A 169 -9.97 9.12 -4.10
C ASP A 169 -10.02 8.50 -2.69
N LEU A 170 -8.99 8.74 -1.86
CA LEU A 170 -8.96 8.27 -0.48
C LEU A 170 -9.59 9.29 0.49
N LYS A 171 -10.39 8.79 1.42
CA LYS A 171 -10.95 9.53 2.57
C LYS A 171 -9.98 9.52 3.74
N GLN A 172 -9.44 8.32 4.08
CA GLN A 172 -8.46 8.12 5.16
C GLN A 172 -7.62 6.87 4.89
N VAL A 173 -6.46 6.80 5.56
CA VAL A 173 -5.64 5.58 5.62
C VAL A 173 -5.55 5.14 7.07
N GLU A 174 -5.95 3.91 7.36
CA GLU A 174 -5.89 3.30 8.67
C GLU A 174 -4.69 2.35 8.74
N VAL A 175 -3.84 2.52 9.73
CA VAL A 175 -2.70 1.63 9.98
C VAL A 175 -2.89 0.96 11.32
N VAL A 176 -3.03 -0.35 11.31
CA VAL A 176 -3.06 -1.18 12.52
C VAL A 176 -1.72 -1.88 12.64
N LYS A 177 -0.98 -1.63 13.72
CA LYS A 177 0.34 -2.21 13.96
C LYS A 177 0.27 -3.36 14.95
N GLY A 178 1.05 -4.40 14.69
CA GLY A 178 1.08 -5.63 15.48
C GLY A 178 0.01 -6.66 15.05
N ALA A 179 -0.14 -7.73 15.83
CA ALA A 179 -0.96 -8.88 15.48
C ALA A 179 -2.45 -8.52 15.28
N SER A 180 -2.88 -8.46 14.03
CA SER A 180 -4.25 -8.11 13.59
C SER A 180 -4.97 -9.27 12.92
N SER A 181 -4.37 -10.46 12.91
CA SER A 181 -4.84 -11.62 12.15
C SER A 181 -6.21 -12.14 12.58
N THR A 182 -6.67 -11.86 13.79
CA THR A 182 -7.98 -12.34 14.27
C THR A 182 -9.14 -11.83 13.42
N LEU A 183 -9.11 -10.59 12.96
CA LEU A 183 -10.17 -10.06 12.08
C LEU A 183 -9.88 -10.32 10.59
N TYR A 184 -8.61 -10.33 10.18
CA TYR A 184 -8.22 -10.26 8.77
C TYR A 184 -7.55 -11.54 8.24
N GLY A 185 -7.25 -12.52 9.12
CA GLY A 185 -6.66 -13.80 8.75
C GLY A 185 -5.15 -13.75 8.53
N GLY A 186 -4.64 -14.66 7.72
CA GLY A 186 -3.22 -14.80 7.44
C GLY A 186 -2.62 -13.58 6.73
N GLY A 187 -1.34 -13.29 7.02
CA GLY A 187 -0.58 -12.20 6.40
C GLY A 187 -0.58 -10.87 7.16
N ALA A 188 -1.43 -10.67 8.17
CA ALA A 188 -1.43 -9.47 9.03
C ALA A 188 -0.60 -9.66 10.31
N ILE A 189 0.65 -10.12 10.20
CA ILE A 189 1.57 -10.38 11.32
C ILE A 189 2.15 -9.07 11.85
N ALA A 190 2.76 -8.27 10.99
CA ALA A 190 3.29 -6.95 11.33
C ALA A 190 2.17 -5.91 11.49
N GLY A 191 1.06 -6.14 10.83
CA GLY A 191 -0.10 -5.28 10.84
C GLY A 191 -0.81 -5.20 9.50
N LEU A 192 -1.66 -4.21 9.36
CA LEU A 192 -2.37 -3.94 8.11
C LEU A 192 -2.44 -2.43 7.82
N ILE A 193 -2.59 -2.14 6.54
CA ILE A 193 -2.86 -0.80 6.02
C ILE A 193 -4.19 -0.89 5.26
N ASN A 194 -5.20 -0.16 5.71
CA ASN A 194 -6.51 -0.10 5.07
C ASN A 194 -6.72 1.27 4.41
N LEU A 195 -6.82 1.28 3.10
CA LEU A 195 -7.09 2.45 2.28
C LEU A 195 -8.60 2.65 2.19
N VAL A 196 -9.12 3.63 2.88
CA VAL A 196 -10.57 3.93 2.88
C VAL A 196 -10.87 4.90 1.75
N SER A 197 -11.70 4.46 0.82
CA SER A 197 -12.12 5.27 -0.33
C SER A 197 -13.20 6.27 0.06
N LYS A 198 -13.24 7.42 -0.63
CA LYS A 198 -14.36 8.37 -0.56
C LYS A 198 -15.66 7.70 -1.03
N THR A 199 -16.75 8.05 -0.38
CA THR A 199 -18.12 7.66 -0.74
C THR A 199 -18.92 8.90 -1.16
N PRO A 200 -20.04 8.75 -1.88
CA PRO A 200 -20.91 9.88 -2.18
C PRO A 200 -21.44 10.54 -0.90
N GLU A 201 -21.54 11.86 -0.93
CA GLU A 201 -22.10 12.69 0.11
C GLU A 201 -23.15 13.61 -0.52
N GLU A 202 -24.04 14.22 0.30
CA GLU A 202 -25.09 15.13 -0.17
C GLU A 202 -24.53 16.30 -1.01
N THR A 203 -23.33 16.77 -0.65
CA THR A 203 -22.61 17.79 -1.43
C THR A 203 -21.72 17.12 -2.47
N PRO A 204 -21.99 17.33 -3.78
CA PRO A 204 -21.12 16.77 -4.82
C PRO A 204 -19.70 17.31 -4.71
N GLU A 205 -18.71 16.43 -4.86
CA GLU A 205 -17.29 16.81 -4.94
C GLU A 205 -16.76 16.52 -6.35
N THR A 206 -16.03 17.47 -6.91
CA THR A 206 -15.20 17.24 -8.09
C THR A 206 -13.80 17.79 -7.83
N ALA A 207 -12.79 16.95 -8.02
CA ALA A 207 -11.39 17.33 -7.81
C ALA A 207 -10.55 16.95 -9.03
N LEU A 208 -9.62 17.84 -9.41
CA LEU A 208 -8.61 17.63 -10.44
C LEU A 208 -7.24 17.92 -9.84
N MET A 209 -6.29 17.00 -10.00
CA MET A 209 -4.90 17.14 -9.60
C MET A 209 -4.01 17.11 -10.85
N LEU A 210 -3.16 18.12 -10.99
CA LEU A 210 -2.15 18.23 -12.05
C LEU A 210 -0.79 18.42 -11.39
N ASN A 211 0.18 17.59 -11.73
CA ASN A 211 1.54 17.66 -11.19
C ASN A 211 2.58 17.44 -12.29
N ALA A 212 3.74 18.09 -12.14
CA ALA A 212 4.93 17.83 -12.95
C ALA A 212 6.17 17.82 -12.04
N THR A 213 7.16 16.98 -12.39
CA THR A 213 8.39 16.85 -11.62
C THR A 213 9.63 17.16 -12.45
N SER A 214 10.70 17.63 -11.78
CA SER A 214 12.01 17.81 -12.41
C SER A 214 12.67 16.49 -12.86
N ALA A 215 12.15 15.35 -12.36
CA ALA A 215 12.53 14.00 -12.78
C ALA A 215 11.70 13.51 -13.99
N ASN A 216 11.22 14.43 -14.84
CA ASN A 216 10.46 14.17 -16.06
C ASN A 216 9.12 13.43 -15.85
N GLY A 217 8.53 13.51 -14.66
CA GLY A 217 7.24 12.92 -14.34
C GLY A 217 6.08 13.90 -14.56
N VAL A 218 4.92 13.38 -14.96
CA VAL A 218 3.64 14.09 -15.05
C VAL A 218 2.53 13.22 -14.48
N ASP A 219 1.72 13.80 -13.59
CA ASP A 219 0.56 13.15 -13.00
C ASP A 219 -0.70 13.97 -13.25
N VAL A 220 -1.75 13.31 -13.72
CA VAL A 220 -3.08 13.88 -13.89
C VAL A 220 -4.10 12.95 -13.25
N SER A 221 -4.80 13.42 -12.23
CA SER A 221 -5.84 12.63 -11.55
C SER A 221 -7.13 13.43 -11.43
N ALA A 222 -8.27 12.78 -11.60
CA ALA A 222 -9.59 13.36 -11.48
C ALA A 222 -10.49 12.47 -10.59
N PHE A 223 -11.24 13.11 -9.72
CA PHE A 223 -12.23 12.46 -8.87
C PHE A 223 -13.56 13.20 -8.99
N HIS A 224 -14.66 12.45 -9.05
CA HIS A 224 -16.02 12.98 -8.96
C HIS A 224 -16.85 12.11 -8.06
N SER A 225 -17.64 12.75 -7.20
CA SER A 225 -18.60 12.12 -6.29
C SER A 225 -19.91 12.90 -6.32
N SER A 226 -21.03 12.20 -6.39
CA SER A 226 -22.35 12.80 -6.27
C SER A 226 -23.36 11.79 -5.77
N GLU A 227 -24.33 12.27 -4.98
CA GLU A 227 -25.48 11.53 -4.52
C GLU A 227 -26.75 12.18 -5.05
N HIS A 228 -27.73 11.37 -5.41
CA HIS A 228 -29.04 11.83 -5.85
C HIS A 228 -30.11 10.82 -5.45
N ASP A 229 -31.01 11.22 -4.56
CA ASP A 229 -32.06 10.38 -3.99
C ASP A 229 -31.53 9.06 -3.41
N THR A 230 -31.73 7.96 -4.12
CA THR A 230 -31.31 6.61 -3.73
C THR A 230 -30.03 6.13 -4.43
N HIS A 231 -29.43 6.95 -5.26
CA HIS A 231 -28.27 6.59 -6.07
C HIS A 231 -27.08 7.49 -5.78
N GLY A 232 -25.93 6.89 -5.55
CA GLY A 232 -24.66 7.60 -5.47
C GLY A 232 -23.67 7.07 -6.49
N VAL A 233 -22.73 7.90 -6.93
CA VAL A 233 -21.65 7.49 -7.81
C VAL A 233 -20.34 8.12 -7.36
N THR A 234 -19.25 7.36 -7.46
CA THR A 234 -17.90 7.93 -7.47
C THR A 234 -17.18 7.49 -8.73
N LEU A 235 -16.38 8.38 -9.27
CA LEU A 235 -15.58 8.16 -10.45
C LEU A 235 -14.16 8.67 -10.21
N PHE A 236 -13.19 7.78 -10.26
CA PHE A 236 -11.78 8.15 -10.21
C PHE A 236 -11.07 7.73 -11.47
N ALA A 237 -10.23 8.61 -12.01
CA ALA A 237 -9.33 8.33 -13.12
C ALA A 237 -7.97 8.98 -12.88
N SER A 238 -6.88 8.28 -13.20
CA SER A 238 -5.53 8.79 -13.07
C SER A 238 -4.69 8.36 -14.27
N TYR A 239 -3.84 9.28 -14.75
CA TYR A 239 -2.80 9.02 -15.73
C TYR A 239 -1.48 9.55 -15.19
N ASN A 240 -0.49 8.68 -15.12
CA ASN A 240 0.83 8.97 -14.59
C ASN A 240 1.88 8.51 -15.61
N GLN A 241 2.84 9.36 -15.93
CA GLN A 241 3.94 9.01 -16.83
C GLN A 241 5.24 9.65 -16.38
N GLY A 242 6.36 9.03 -16.73
CA GLY A 242 7.70 9.62 -16.55
C GLY A 242 8.69 9.01 -17.51
N SER A 243 9.67 9.80 -17.97
CA SER A 243 10.83 9.27 -18.67
C SER A 243 11.87 8.78 -17.66
N ALA A 244 12.77 7.92 -18.10
CA ALA A 244 13.87 7.46 -17.26
C ALA A 244 14.68 8.63 -16.69
N TYR A 245 14.99 8.56 -15.39
CA TYR A 245 15.73 9.60 -14.68
C TYR A 245 16.95 9.01 -13.97
N GLU A 246 18.11 9.62 -14.22
CA GLU A 246 19.40 9.16 -13.70
C GLU A 246 20.18 10.37 -13.17
N PRO A 247 20.21 10.60 -11.84
CA PRO A 247 20.94 11.73 -11.25
C PRO A 247 22.37 11.40 -10.87
N ALA A 248 22.85 10.17 -11.05
CA ALA A 248 24.15 9.68 -10.54
C ALA A 248 25.28 9.70 -11.54
N ASP A 249 24.98 9.96 -12.84
CA ASP A 249 25.94 9.90 -13.95
C ASP A 249 26.66 8.54 -14.06
N ASN A 250 25.88 7.46 -13.81
CA ASN A 250 26.39 6.07 -13.87
C ASN A 250 25.76 5.24 -14.99
N GLY A 251 24.86 5.82 -15.78
CA GLY A 251 24.20 5.22 -16.93
C GLY A 251 23.06 4.26 -16.57
N ILE A 252 22.64 4.16 -15.30
CA ILE A 252 21.54 3.33 -14.83
C ILE A 252 20.40 4.21 -14.30
N SER A 253 19.19 3.97 -14.75
CA SER A 253 18.00 4.70 -14.29
C SER A 253 17.72 4.47 -12.79
N ALA A 254 17.62 5.56 -12.03
CA ALA A 254 17.16 5.55 -10.65
C ALA A 254 15.61 5.51 -10.58
N ILE A 255 14.95 6.20 -11.53
CA ILE A 255 13.51 6.11 -11.78
C ILE A 255 13.35 5.55 -13.19
N PRO A 256 12.59 4.47 -13.41
CA PRO A 256 12.35 3.90 -14.74
C PRO A 256 11.48 4.84 -15.60
N GLU A 257 11.53 4.66 -16.91
CA GLU A 257 10.45 5.12 -17.78
C GLU A 257 9.17 4.35 -17.43
N PHE A 258 8.05 5.04 -17.31
CA PHE A 258 6.77 4.37 -17.02
C PHE A 258 5.57 5.14 -17.60
N GLU A 259 4.51 4.40 -17.86
CA GLU A 259 3.20 4.92 -18.20
C GLU A 259 2.14 4.09 -17.46
N ARG A 260 1.24 4.76 -16.73
CA ARG A 260 0.19 4.09 -15.95
C ARG A 260 -1.15 4.79 -16.11
N PHE A 261 -2.19 4.00 -16.31
CA PHE A 261 -3.57 4.44 -16.32
C PHE A 261 -4.39 3.68 -15.29
N THR A 262 -5.19 4.41 -14.52
CA THR A 262 -6.11 3.86 -13.50
C THR A 262 -7.51 4.40 -13.73
N PHE A 263 -8.53 3.54 -13.61
CA PHE A 263 -9.93 3.92 -13.72
C PHE A 263 -10.79 3.10 -12.77
N THR A 264 -11.48 3.75 -11.82
CA THR A 264 -12.26 3.07 -10.76
C THR A 264 -13.64 3.74 -10.55
N PRO A 265 -14.66 3.40 -11.35
CA PRO A 265 -16.04 3.79 -11.12
C PRO A 265 -16.68 2.94 -10.02
N ARG A 266 -17.54 3.57 -9.20
CA ARG A 266 -18.38 2.90 -8.20
C ARG A 266 -19.79 3.44 -8.28
N TRP A 267 -20.76 2.58 -8.00
CA TRP A 267 -22.17 2.91 -7.90
C TRP A 267 -22.72 2.43 -6.58
N PHE A 268 -23.40 3.30 -5.89
CA PHE A 268 -24.06 3.09 -4.61
C PHE A 268 -25.56 3.16 -4.81
N TYR A 269 -26.29 2.27 -4.16
CA TYR A 269 -27.74 2.22 -4.27
C TYR A 269 -28.39 1.92 -2.92
N SER A 270 -29.16 2.88 -2.41
CA SER A 270 -29.98 2.72 -1.22
C SER A 270 -31.30 2.06 -1.61
N VAL A 271 -31.38 0.73 -1.42
CA VAL A 271 -32.62 -0.05 -1.67
C VAL A 271 -33.74 0.39 -0.74
N SER A 272 -33.38 0.75 0.49
CA SER A 272 -34.21 1.31 1.54
C SER A 272 -33.32 2.02 2.57
N ASP A 273 -33.91 2.72 3.53
CA ASP A 273 -33.21 3.37 4.65
C ASP A 273 -32.34 2.38 5.47
N LYS A 274 -32.56 1.08 5.32
CA LYS A 274 -31.86 0.00 6.04
C LYS A 274 -30.98 -0.87 5.16
N THR A 275 -31.00 -0.69 3.83
CA THR A 275 -30.29 -1.60 2.91
C THR A 275 -29.56 -0.81 1.85
N ASN A 276 -28.25 -0.93 1.83
CA ASN A 276 -27.35 -0.27 0.89
C ASN A 276 -26.55 -1.28 0.08
N LEU A 277 -26.36 -0.98 -1.19
CA LEU A 277 -25.51 -1.73 -2.12
C LEU A 277 -24.36 -0.85 -2.60
N ASP A 278 -23.19 -1.44 -2.76
CA ASP A 278 -21.98 -0.84 -3.34
C ASP A 278 -21.43 -1.77 -4.42
N LEU A 279 -21.35 -1.25 -5.64
CA LEU A 279 -20.81 -1.95 -6.79
C LEU A 279 -19.65 -1.15 -7.38
N GLY A 280 -18.54 -1.77 -7.61
CA GLY A 280 -17.38 -1.10 -8.21
C GLY A 280 -16.59 -2.03 -9.11
N VAL A 281 -15.90 -1.40 -10.05
CA VAL A 281 -14.87 -2.06 -10.86
C VAL A 281 -13.62 -1.20 -10.86
N GLY A 282 -12.47 -1.83 -11.04
CA GLY A 282 -11.20 -1.12 -11.17
C GLY A 282 -10.39 -1.70 -12.31
N PHE A 283 -9.76 -0.82 -13.06
CA PHE A 283 -8.84 -1.15 -14.13
C PHE A 283 -7.55 -0.35 -13.95
N ILE A 284 -6.42 -1.05 -13.97
CA ILE A 284 -5.08 -0.46 -13.88
C ILE A 284 -4.22 -1.13 -14.95
N THR A 285 -3.52 -0.34 -15.75
CA THR A 285 -2.46 -0.82 -16.63
C THR A 285 -1.22 -0.01 -16.42
N GLU A 286 -0.07 -0.66 -16.45
CA GLU A 286 1.22 -0.02 -16.26
C GLU A 286 2.28 -0.73 -17.06
N ASP A 287 3.03 0.05 -17.85
CA ASP A 287 4.23 -0.35 -18.57
C ASP A 287 5.42 0.37 -17.95
N ARG A 288 6.50 -0.34 -17.66
CA ARG A 288 7.68 0.21 -16.99
C ARG A 288 8.96 -0.38 -17.58
N LEU A 289 9.95 0.48 -17.83
CA LEU A 289 11.24 0.10 -18.37
C LEU A 289 12.36 0.82 -17.63
N GLY A 290 13.18 0.06 -16.91
CA GLY A 290 14.38 0.54 -16.22
C GLY A 290 15.65 -0.13 -16.72
N GLY A 291 16.81 0.29 -16.20
CA GLY A 291 18.12 -0.25 -16.55
C GLY A 291 19.05 0.76 -17.19
N SER A 292 19.85 0.34 -18.17
CA SER A 292 20.77 1.22 -18.90
C SER A 292 20.01 2.28 -19.69
N LEU A 293 20.38 3.55 -19.57
CA LEU A 293 19.82 4.63 -20.37
C LEU A 293 20.06 4.42 -21.87
N GLU A 294 21.23 3.88 -22.25
CA GLU A 294 21.52 3.59 -23.66
C GLU A 294 20.61 2.50 -24.23
N TYR A 295 20.16 1.54 -23.40
CA TYR A 295 19.14 0.57 -23.81
C TYR A 295 17.77 1.25 -23.98
N ILE A 296 17.36 2.05 -23.00
CA ILE A 296 16.05 2.74 -23.00
C ILE A 296 15.97 3.68 -24.21
N ASP A 297 17.04 4.39 -24.55
CA ASP A 297 17.13 5.28 -25.73
C ASP A 297 17.31 4.51 -27.06
N GLY A 298 17.46 3.18 -27.02
CA GLY A 298 17.64 2.32 -28.20
C GLY A 298 19.04 2.38 -28.82
N ALA A 299 20.03 2.96 -28.12
CA ALA A 299 21.41 3.09 -28.60
C ALA A 299 22.22 1.79 -28.40
N SER A 300 21.96 1.04 -27.33
CA SER A 300 22.68 -0.20 -26.99
C SER A 300 21.72 -1.35 -26.64
N PRO A 301 21.33 -2.21 -27.61
CA PRO A 301 20.34 -3.27 -27.37
C PRO A 301 20.85 -4.44 -26.53
N ASN A 302 22.16 -4.47 -26.21
CA ASN A 302 22.78 -5.52 -25.41
C ASN A 302 22.99 -5.13 -23.94
N ASP A 303 22.67 -3.88 -23.57
CA ASP A 303 22.79 -3.44 -22.19
C ASP A 303 21.65 -3.96 -21.35
N TYR A 304 21.83 -3.96 -20.03
CA TYR A 304 20.84 -4.45 -19.07
C TYR A 304 19.57 -3.61 -19.10
N PHE A 305 18.45 -4.28 -19.07
CA PHE A 305 17.13 -3.69 -18.87
C PHE A 305 16.27 -4.55 -17.93
N GLU A 306 15.29 -3.95 -17.34
CA GLU A 306 14.19 -4.57 -16.61
C GLU A 306 12.88 -3.96 -17.11
N SER A 307 12.07 -4.76 -17.82
CA SER A 307 10.70 -4.40 -18.23
C SER A 307 9.71 -5.05 -17.31
N ASN A 308 8.66 -4.30 -16.95
CA ASN A 308 7.61 -4.75 -16.05
C ASN A 308 6.26 -4.23 -16.57
N ASP A 309 5.55 -5.06 -17.32
CA ASP A 309 4.26 -4.74 -17.91
C ASP A 309 3.17 -5.43 -17.11
N SER A 310 2.15 -4.70 -16.67
CA SER A 310 1.09 -5.25 -15.84
C SER A 310 -0.29 -4.71 -16.19
N THR A 311 -1.29 -5.56 -16.03
CA THR A 311 -2.70 -5.19 -16.15
C THR A 311 -3.48 -5.81 -14.99
N ARG A 312 -4.28 -5.00 -14.32
CA ARG A 312 -5.18 -5.43 -13.26
C ARG A 312 -6.61 -5.06 -13.60
N PHE A 313 -7.50 -6.00 -13.44
CA PHE A 313 -8.93 -5.78 -13.39
C PHE A 313 -9.47 -6.36 -12.09
N TYR A 314 -10.30 -5.60 -11.38
CA TYR A 314 -10.99 -6.12 -10.20
C TYR A 314 -12.44 -5.64 -10.12
N THR A 315 -13.24 -6.43 -9.45
CA THR A 315 -14.63 -6.10 -9.12
C THR A 315 -14.80 -6.07 -7.61
N ARG A 316 -15.73 -5.25 -7.15
CA ARG A 316 -16.16 -5.24 -5.75
C ARG A 316 -17.69 -5.20 -5.67
N PHE A 317 -18.22 -5.81 -4.65
CA PHE A 317 -19.61 -5.81 -4.28
C PHE A 317 -19.73 -5.68 -2.76
N GLY A 318 -20.60 -4.79 -2.29
CA GLY A 318 -20.98 -4.63 -0.90
C GLY A 318 -22.48 -4.63 -0.75
N LEU A 319 -22.97 -5.28 0.31
CA LEU A 319 -24.36 -5.22 0.76
C LEU A 319 -24.33 -4.99 2.27
N ALA A 320 -24.90 -3.87 2.71
CA ALA A 320 -25.12 -3.58 4.12
C ALA A 320 -26.62 -3.57 4.42
N HIS A 321 -27.05 -4.22 5.51
CA HIS A 321 -28.44 -4.25 5.95
C HIS A 321 -28.54 -4.16 7.46
N VAL A 322 -29.37 -3.24 7.95
CA VAL A 322 -29.69 -3.09 9.39
C VAL A 322 -31.05 -3.69 9.66
N PHE A 323 -31.10 -4.75 10.47
CA PHE A 323 -32.37 -5.38 10.90
C PHE A 323 -33.14 -4.51 11.90
N ASP A 324 -34.42 -4.81 12.13
CA ASP A 324 -35.27 -4.07 13.07
C ASP A 324 -34.82 -4.12 14.54
N ASN A 325 -33.93 -5.05 14.90
CA ASN A 325 -33.31 -5.20 16.21
C ASN A 325 -31.87 -4.66 16.27
N ASP A 326 -31.54 -3.73 15.36
CA ASP A 326 -30.25 -3.06 15.26
C ASP A 326 -29.03 -4.02 15.07
N ILE A 327 -29.29 -5.23 14.58
CA ILE A 327 -28.23 -6.12 14.09
C ILE A 327 -27.87 -5.68 12.65
N GLU A 328 -26.59 -5.48 12.42
CA GLU A 328 -26.05 -5.14 11.12
C GLU A 328 -25.54 -6.40 10.42
N LEU A 329 -25.85 -6.53 9.15
CA LEU A 329 -25.33 -7.54 8.25
C LEU A 329 -24.53 -6.86 7.16
N ASP A 330 -23.26 -7.23 7.01
CA ASP A 330 -22.43 -6.80 5.90
C ASP A 330 -21.98 -8.02 5.11
N PHE A 331 -22.19 -7.97 3.78
CA PHE A 331 -21.59 -8.90 2.84
C PHE A 331 -20.65 -8.11 1.92
N LYS A 332 -19.39 -8.55 1.83
CA LYS A 332 -18.37 -7.97 0.97
C LYS A 332 -17.78 -9.03 0.06
N SER A 333 -17.59 -8.68 -1.20
CA SER A 333 -16.96 -9.55 -2.19
C SER A 333 -16.02 -8.74 -3.08
N ALA A 334 -14.84 -9.29 -3.36
CA ALA A 334 -13.91 -8.76 -4.34
C ALA A 334 -13.34 -9.91 -5.17
N THR A 335 -13.13 -9.67 -6.46
CA THR A 335 -12.40 -10.59 -7.35
C THR A 335 -11.41 -9.77 -8.15
N SER A 336 -10.16 -10.24 -8.23
CA SER A 336 -9.07 -9.57 -8.94
C SER A 336 -8.44 -10.54 -9.94
N TRP A 337 -8.14 -10.02 -11.13
CA TRP A 337 -7.33 -10.62 -12.16
C TRP A 337 -6.12 -9.73 -12.39
N PHE A 338 -4.95 -10.30 -12.29
CA PHE A 338 -3.69 -9.57 -12.42
C PHE A 338 -2.76 -10.34 -13.36
N ASP A 339 -2.47 -9.75 -14.51
CA ASP A 339 -1.47 -10.25 -15.47
C ASP A 339 -0.22 -9.40 -15.35
N ARG A 340 0.97 -10.04 -15.31
CA ARG A 340 2.25 -9.36 -15.24
C ARG A 340 3.30 -10.10 -16.03
N GLN A 341 4.14 -9.33 -16.75
CA GLN A 341 5.30 -9.80 -17.47
C GLN A 341 6.53 -9.05 -16.97
N LEU A 342 7.53 -9.80 -16.53
CA LEU A 342 8.86 -9.33 -16.13
C LEU A 342 9.87 -9.83 -17.14
N ALA A 343 10.59 -8.93 -17.82
CA ALA A 343 11.61 -9.28 -18.77
C ALA A 343 12.95 -8.62 -18.42
N THR A 344 14.01 -9.41 -18.52
CA THR A 344 15.41 -8.96 -18.46
C THR A 344 16.20 -9.56 -19.62
N GLN A 345 17.51 -9.35 -19.67
CA GLN A 345 18.35 -9.87 -20.75
C GLN A 345 18.25 -11.40 -20.87
N GLY A 346 17.52 -11.88 -21.88
CA GLY A 346 17.38 -13.32 -22.16
C GLY A 346 16.47 -14.10 -21.22
N TYR A 347 15.72 -13.43 -20.34
CA TYR A 347 14.81 -14.06 -19.40
C TYR A 347 13.44 -13.37 -19.41
N LEU A 348 12.40 -14.16 -19.27
CA LEU A 348 11.01 -13.69 -19.14
C LEU A 348 10.30 -14.53 -18.08
N PHE A 349 9.74 -13.85 -17.09
CA PHE A 349 8.78 -14.42 -16.14
C PHE A 349 7.43 -13.76 -16.36
N SER A 350 6.39 -14.55 -16.60
CA SER A 350 5.04 -14.02 -16.79
C SER A 350 3.99 -14.96 -16.21
N GLY A 351 2.87 -14.40 -15.79
CA GLY A 351 1.77 -15.17 -15.25
C GLY A 351 0.54 -14.35 -14.96
N GLU A 352 -0.57 -15.05 -14.76
CA GLU A 352 -1.85 -14.50 -14.35
C GLU A 352 -2.19 -14.95 -12.94
N GLN A 353 -2.44 -14.00 -12.04
CA GLN A 353 -2.96 -14.26 -10.70
C GLN A 353 -4.45 -13.94 -10.65
N ARG A 354 -5.24 -14.87 -10.13
CA ARG A 354 -6.66 -14.70 -9.84
C ARG A 354 -6.88 -14.83 -8.36
N SER A 355 -7.53 -13.85 -7.76
CA SER A 355 -7.89 -13.91 -6.35
C SER A 355 -9.35 -13.53 -6.12
N SER A 356 -10.00 -14.15 -5.14
CA SER A 356 -11.30 -13.72 -4.66
C SER A 356 -11.36 -13.70 -3.15
N PHE A 357 -12.10 -12.76 -2.61
CA PHE A 357 -12.40 -12.64 -1.19
C PHE A 357 -13.90 -12.42 -1.02
N ASN A 358 -14.53 -13.26 -0.21
CA ASN A 358 -15.96 -13.17 0.08
C ASN A 358 -16.13 -13.26 1.60
N GLU A 359 -16.80 -12.29 2.20
CA GLU A 359 -17.00 -12.20 3.64
C GLU A 359 -18.42 -11.81 4.00
N LEU A 360 -18.97 -12.51 4.98
CA LEU A 360 -20.23 -12.18 5.62
C LEU A 360 -19.97 -11.88 7.09
N THR A 361 -20.41 -10.71 7.56
CA THR A 361 -20.35 -10.33 8.98
C THR A 361 -21.72 -10.00 9.54
N LEU A 362 -21.87 -10.27 10.81
CA LEU A 362 -22.99 -9.81 11.64
C LEU A 362 -22.39 -9.05 12.81
N ALA A 363 -22.91 -7.87 13.08
CA ALA A 363 -22.52 -7.03 14.21
C ALA A 363 -23.76 -6.57 15.00
N GLY A 364 -23.59 -6.33 16.29
CA GLY A 364 -24.68 -5.84 17.12
C GLY A 364 -24.20 -5.42 18.50
N GLN A 365 -25.13 -4.83 19.26
CA GLN A 365 -24.90 -4.37 20.63
C GLN A 365 -25.84 -5.09 21.58
N ILE A 366 -25.37 -5.39 22.78
CA ILE A 366 -26.15 -5.96 23.89
C ILE A 366 -25.70 -5.25 25.17
N ASP A 367 -26.56 -4.42 25.74
CA ASP A 367 -26.25 -3.58 26.91
C ASP A 367 -24.97 -2.73 26.71
N GLN A 368 -23.92 -2.98 27.50
CA GLN A 368 -22.62 -2.30 27.43
C GLN A 368 -21.58 -3.14 26.65
N ALA A 369 -22.02 -3.96 25.74
CA ALA A 369 -21.13 -4.81 24.95
C ALA A 369 -21.49 -4.74 23.46
N SER A 370 -20.49 -4.76 22.61
CA SER A 370 -20.62 -4.96 21.16
C SER A 370 -20.01 -6.31 20.77
N TRP A 371 -20.57 -6.91 19.73
CA TRP A 371 -20.06 -8.16 19.20
C TRP A 371 -20.04 -8.12 17.68
N VAL A 372 -19.07 -8.80 17.09
CA VAL A 372 -18.96 -9.05 15.66
C VAL A 372 -18.66 -10.52 15.46
N MET A 373 -19.34 -11.16 14.53
CA MET A 373 -19.01 -12.51 14.06
C MET A 373 -19.08 -12.57 12.55
N GLY A 374 -18.27 -13.42 11.95
CA GLY A 374 -18.25 -13.52 10.51
C GLY A 374 -17.60 -14.79 10.00
N ALA A 375 -17.76 -14.98 8.69
CA ALA A 375 -17.10 -16.04 7.95
C ALA A 375 -16.61 -15.47 6.61
N ASN A 376 -15.47 -15.96 6.16
CA ASN A 376 -14.95 -15.60 4.84
C ASN A 376 -14.37 -16.80 4.10
N VAL A 377 -14.27 -16.62 2.78
CA VAL A 377 -13.57 -17.54 1.87
C VAL A 377 -12.65 -16.70 0.99
N THR A 378 -11.37 -17.04 1.03
CA THR A 378 -10.36 -16.47 0.12
C THR A 378 -9.90 -17.56 -0.82
N THR A 379 -9.80 -17.24 -2.11
CA THR A 379 -9.19 -18.13 -3.11
C THR A 379 -8.06 -17.40 -3.81
N GLU A 380 -7.00 -18.09 -4.13
CA GLU A 380 -5.88 -17.59 -4.89
C GLU A 380 -5.38 -18.66 -5.85
N ALA A 381 -5.16 -18.28 -7.10
CA ALA A 381 -4.54 -19.13 -8.11
C ALA A 381 -3.55 -18.31 -8.93
N PHE A 382 -2.42 -18.90 -9.23
CA PHE A 382 -1.40 -18.34 -10.11
C PHE A 382 -1.13 -19.32 -11.24
N ASP A 383 -1.31 -18.86 -12.46
CA ASP A 383 -1.02 -19.60 -13.68
C ASP A 383 0.28 -19.06 -14.29
N HIS A 384 1.38 -19.81 -14.16
CA HIS A 384 2.69 -19.44 -14.73
C HIS A 384 2.64 -19.64 -16.25
N ALA A 385 2.83 -18.58 -17.03
CA ALA A 385 2.74 -18.64 -18.48
C ALA A 385 4.05 -19.14 -19.11
N GLN A 386 4.00 -20.37 -19.63
CA GLN A 386 5.07 -21.00 -20.42
C GLN A 386 6.49 -20.82 -19.85
N PRO A 387 6.85 -21.56 -18.80
CA PRO A 387 8.16 -21.42 -18.20
C PRO A 387 9.26 -21.75 -19.23
N LEU A 388 10.06 -20.74 -19.58
CA LEU A 388 11.20 -20.93 -20.51
C LEU A 388 12.35 -21.69 -19.86
N THR A 389 12.36 -21.79 -18.53
CA THR A 389 13.48 -22.28 -17.71
C THR A 389 13.22 -23.63 -17.03
N GLY A 390 12.11 -24.30 -17.29
CA GLY A 390 11.84 -25.64 -16.77
C GLY A 390 11.17 -25.74 -15.41
N TYR A 391 10.98 -24.64 -14.66
CA TYR A 391 10.23 -24.60 -13.42
C TYR A 391 8.81 -24.05 -13.66
N ASP A 392 7.82 -24.78 -13.17
CA ASP A 392 6.42 -24.34 -13.16
C ASP A 392 6.02 -23.94 -11.74
N HIS A 393 5.62 -22.68 -11.58
CA HIS A 393 5.20 -22.10 -10.30
C HIS A 393 3.68 -22.00 -10.19
N THR A 394 2.93 -22.70 -11.03
CA THR A 394 1.47 -22.72 -11.01
C THR A 394 0.95 -23.32 -9.70
N TYR A 395 0.02 -22.62 -9.04
CA TYR A 395 -0.65 -23.11 -7.83
C TYR A 395 -2.10 -22.65 -7.75
N SER A 396 -2.87 -23.31 -6.90
CA SER A 396 -4.25 -22.91 -6.57
C SER A 396 -4.54 -23.30 -5.13
N GLU A 397 -4.94 -22.34 -4.31
CA GLU A 397 -5.19 -22.53 -2.89
C GLU A 397 -6.44 -21.77 -2.42
N HIS A 398 -6.98 -22.18 -1.31
CA HIS A 398 -8.10 -21.48 -0.67
C HIS A 398 -8.03 -21.56 0.84
N THR A 399 -8.58 -20.53 1.48
CA THR A 399 -8.72 -20.45 2.94
C THR A 399 -10.16 -20.16 3.31
N GLN A 400 -10.71 -20.90 4.25
CA GLN A 400 -12.01 -20.67 4.85
C GLN A 400 -11.81 -20.22 6.29
N GLY A 401 -12.35 -19.07 6.66
CA GLY A 401 -12.20 -18.52 8.00
C GLY A 401 -13.54 -18.27 8.69
N VAL A 402 -13.59 -18.52 9.98
CA VAL A 402 -14.69 -18.08 10.85
C VAL A 402 -14.11 -17.32 12.03
N PHE A 403 -14.76 -16.22 12.42
CA PHE A 403 -14.28 -15.40 13.52
C PHE A 403 -15.41 -14.81 14.35
N ALA A 404 -15.09 -14.50 15.60
CA ALA A 404 -15.97 -13.74 16.49
C ALA A 404 -15.12 -12.85 17.40
N GLN A 405 -15.63 -11.66 17.68
CA GLN A 405 -15.05 -10.69 18.60
C GLN A 405 -16.14 -10.16 19.52
N TYR A 406 -15.81 -9.99 20.78
CA TYR A 406 -16.67 -9.44 21.82
C TYR A 406 -15.93 -8.33 22.55
N THR A 407 -16.51 -7.15 22.59
CA THR A 407 -15.99 -5.96 23.27
C THR A 407 -16.96 -5.54 24.35
N ARG A 408 -16.50 -5.36 25.58
CA ARG A 408 -17.33 -4.99 26.73
C ARG A 408 -16.74 -3.87 27.54
N ASP A 409 -17.58 -2.89 27.85
CA ASP A 409 -17.27 -1.85 28.81
C ASP A 409 -17.49 -2.41 30.21
N LEU A 410 -16.40 -2.73 30.92
CA LEU A 410 -16.44 -3.25 32.29
C LEU A 410 -16.77 -2.14 33.30
N SER A 411 -16.37 -0.92 32.97
CA SER A 411 -16.65 0.32 33.70
C SER A 411 -16.36 1.51 32.79
N THR A 412 -16.56 2.73 33.28
CA THR A 412 -16.14 3.96 32.60
C THR A 412 -14.63 4.08 32.41
N LEU A 413 -13.83 3.24 33.09
CA LEU A 413 -12.36 3.25 33.02
C LEU A 413 -11.78 2.09 32.20
N PHE A 414 -12.52 1.00 32.01
CA PHE A 414 -11.99 -0.22 31.40
C PHE A 414 -12.90 -0.78 30.33
N VAL A 415 -12.35 -1.00 29.15
CA VAL A 415 -12.96 -1.75 28.06
C VAL A 415 -12.08 -2.96 27.74
N VAL A 416 -12.68 -4.13 27.64
CA VAL A 416 -11.98 -5.38 27.26
C VAL A 416 -12.55 -5.90 25.96
N GLU A 417 -11.66 -6.32 25.08
CA GLU A 417 -11.98 -6.96 23.82
C GLU A 417 -11.31 -8.33 23.75
N ALA A 418 -12.05 -9.34 23.37
CA ALA A 418 -11.54 -10.69 23.12
C ALA A 418 -12.07 -11.21 21.78
N GLY A 419 -11.18 -11.76 20.98
CA GLY A 419 -11.51 -12.32 19.68
C GLY A 419 -10.89 -13.70 19.48
N MET A 420 -11.53 -14.48 18.62
CA MET A 420 -11.05 -15.79 18.16
C MET A 420 -11.36 -15.92 16.68
N ARG A 421 -10.38 -16.40 15.92
CA ARG A 421 -10.53 -16.81 14.54
C ARG A 421 -9.99 -18.21 14.33
N VAL A 422 -10.63 -18.96 13.44
CA VAL A 422 -10.15 -20.26 12.99
C VAL A 422 -10.16 -20.24 11.46
N ASP A 423 -8.98 -20.44 10.87
CA ASP A 423 -8.80 -20.61 9.43
C ASP A 423 -8.49 -22.05 9.08
N SER A 424 -9.05 -22.54 8.00
CA SER A 424 -8.72 -23.81 7.36
C SER A 424 -8.18 -23.55 5.97
N HIS A 425 -6.90 -23.82 5.78
CA HIS A 425 -6.19 -23.65 4.51
C HIS A 425 -6.10 -24.99 3.76
N SER A 426 -6.23 -24.98 2.43
CA SER A 426 -6.23 -26.21 1.60
C SER A 426 -4.96 -27.04 1.75
N GLU A 427 -3.78 -26.39 1.88
CA GLU A 427 -2.47 -27.04 1.90
C GLU A 427 -1.88 -27.12 3.32
N TYR A 428 -2.02 -26.06 4.13
CA TYR A 428 -1.27 -25.89 5.37
C TYR A 428 -2.09 -26.18 6.65
N GLY A 429 -3.35 -26.64 6.50
CA GLY A 429 -4.20 -27.08 7.62
C GLY A 429 -4.89 -25.96 8.39
N ASN A 430 -5.04 -26.11 9.72
CA ASN A 430 -5.87 -25.24 10.53
C ASN A 430 -5.04 -24.31 11.42
N PHE A 431 -5.49 -23.04 11.55
CA PHE A 431 -4.87 -22.00 12.36
C PHE A 431 -5.86 -21.43 13.37
N TRP A 432 -5.42 -21.31 14.62
CA TRP A 432 -6.20 -20.75 15.72
C TRP A 432 -5.57 -19.42 16.13
N LEU A 433 -6.32 -18.33 16.03
CA LEU A 433 -5.83 -16.97 16.17
C LEU A 433 -6.59 -16.23 17.29
N PRO A 434 -6.33 -16.54 18.57
CA PRO A 434 -6.87 -15.79 19.69
C PRO A 434 -6.21 -14.41 19.78
N ARG A 435 -6.99 -13.42 20.25
CA ARG A 435 -6.54 -12.06 20.55
C ARG A 435 -7.27 -11.51 21.76
N VAL A 436 -6.57 -10.73 22.57
CA VAL A 436 -7.14 -9.98 23.69
C VAL A 436 -6.57 -8.56 23.67
N SER A 437 -7.43 -7.57 23.92
CA SER A 437 -7.04 -6.17 24.07
C SER A 437 -7.75 -5.54 25.27
N LEU A 438 -7.07 -4.62 25.92
CA LEU A 438 -7.55 -3.84 27.06
C LEU A 438 -7.36 -2.34 26.74
N LEU A 439 -8.42 -1.58 26.94
CA LEU A 439 -8.39 -0.12 26.95
C LEU A 439 -8.61 0.35 28.40
N PHE A 440 -7.75 1.25 28.88
CA PHE A 440 -7.84 1.88 30.18
C PHE A 440 -7.84 3.40 30.03
N LEU A 441 -8.86 4.05 30.56
CA LEU A 441 -9.15 5.48 30.48
C LEU A 441 -9.04 6.13 31.86
N PRO A 442 -7.82 6.33 32.42
CA PRO A 442 -7.64 6.86 33.78
C PRO A 442 -8.07 8.32 33.93
N ALA A 443 -8.06 9.08 32.85
CA ALA A 443 -8.47 10.48 32.78
C ALA A 443 -8.94 10.81 31.35
N PRO A 444 -9.70 11.89 31.13
CA PRO A 444 -10.21 12.25 29.81
C PRO A 444 -9.11 12.49 28.74
N ASP A 445 -7.94 12.86 29.17
CA ASP A 445 -6.77 13.21 28.37
C ASP A 445 -5.72 12.08 28.26
N ILE A 446 -5.97 10.93 28.95
CA ILE A 446 -5.04 9.79 28.96
C ILE A 446 -5.76 8.53 28.52
N THR A 447 -5.24 7.90 27.45
CA THR A 447 -5.67 6.60 26.97
C THR A 447 -4.52 5.61 27.03
N VAL A 448 -4.73 4.44 27.64
CA VAL A 448 -3.75 3.35 27.69
C VAL A 448 -4.35 2.11 27.04
N ARG A 449 -3.62 1.53 26.08
CA ARG A 449 -4.02 0.29 25.41
C ARG A 449 -2.95 -0.78 25.59
N MET A 450 -3.40 -2.02 25.74
CA MET A 450 -2.53 -3.18 25.74
C MET A 450 -3.24 -4.30 24.97
N GLY A 451 -2.52 -4.93 24.06
CA GLY A 451 -3.09 -6.00 23.25
C GLY A 451 -2.06 -7.04 22.85
N GLY A 452 -2.54 -8.23 22.51
CA GLY A 452 -1.71 -9.28 21.97
C GLY A 452 -2.54 -10.35 21.28
N GLY A 453 -1.90 -11.07 20.37
CA GLY A 453 -2.55 -12.09 19.57
C GLY A 453 -1.58 -12.96 18.79
N TYR A 454 -2.14 -13.89 18.04
CA TYR A 454 -1.42 -14.82 17.18
C TYR A 454 -1.70 -14.50 15.70
N GLY A 455 -0.74 -14.85 14.87
CA GLY A 455 -0.84 -14.73 13.42
C GLY A 455 -0.19 -15.90 12.70
N TYR A 456 -0.39 -16.00 11.40
CA TYR A 456 0.31 -16.94 10.55
C TYR A 456 0.50 -16.36 9.15
N LYS A 457 1.42 -16.98 8.38
CA LYS A 457 1.58 -16.74 6.95
C LYS A 457 1.91 -18.06 6.26
N THR A 458 1.26 -18.33 5.14
CA THR A 458 1.55 -19.50 4.31
C THR A 458 2.74 -19.23 3.39
N PRO A 459 3.63 -20.20 3.17
CA PRO A 459 4.70 -20.11 2.19
C PRO A 459 4.14 -19.83 0.79
N ASN A 460 4.73 -18.85 0.09
CA ASN A 460 4.45 -18.63 -1.33
C ASN A 460 5.69 -18.09 -2.06
N LEU A 461 5.66 -18.09 -3.40
CA LEU A 461 6.74 -17.62 -4.25
C LEU A 461 7.00 -16.10 -4.10
N PHE A 462 5.96 -15.32 -3.80
CA PHE A 462 5.99 -13.85 -3.90
C PHE A 462 6.55 -13.21 -2.63
N VAL A 463 7.84 -13.47 -2.40
CA VAL A 463 8.65 -12.85 -1.34
C VAL A 463 9.61 -11.84 -1.96
N PRO A 464 10.05 -10.80 -1.21
CA PRO A 464 10.95 -9.77 -1.74
C PRO A 464 12.23 -10.33 -2.35
N GLU A 465 12.84 -11.32 -1.73
CA GLU A 465 14.09 -11.95 -2.19
C GLU A 465 13.91 -12.63 -3.57
N ALA A 466 12.71 -13.14 -3.86
CA ALA A 466 12.37 -13.70 -5.15
C ALA A 466 12.07 -12.62 -6.19
N ASP A 467 11.37 -11.54 -5.81
CA ASP A 467 11.06 -10.40 -6.69
C ASP A 467 12.34 -9.63 -7.10
N GLU A 468 13.30 -9.46 -6.19
CA GLU A 468 14.62 -8.85 -6.47
C GLU A 468 15.41 -9.58 -7.56
N ARG A 469 15.15 -10.89 -7.72
CA ARG A 469 15.74 -11.77 -8.74
C ARG A 469 14.85 -11.97 -9.94
N GLN A 470 13.75 -11.24 -10.06
CA GLN A 470 12.71 -11.41 -11.06
C GLN A 470 12.22 -12.87 -11.14
N TYR A 471 12.26 -13.61 -10.03
CA TYR A 471 11.88 -15.03 -9.90
C TYR A 471 12.78 -15.99 -10.68
N GLN A 472 13.99 -15.55 -11.11
CA GLN A 472 14.91 -16.37 -11.89
C GLN A 472 15.56 -17.45 -11.03
N ASP A 473 15.67 -18.67 -11.59
CA ASP A 473 16.35 -19.84 -11.01
C ASP A 473 15.82 -20.28 -9.62
N ILE A 474 14.59 -19.91 -9.29
CA ILE A 474 13.93 -20.31 -8.03
C ILE A 474 13.23 -21.65 -8.22
N VAL A 475 13.51 -22.58 -7.31
CA VAL A 475 12.83 -23.89 -7.25
C VAL A 475 11.42 -23.71 -6.69
N PRO A 476 10.39 -24.31 -7.31
CA PRO A 476 9.00 -24.23 -6.82
C PRO A 476 8.86 -24.74 -5.38
N ILE A 477 7.93 -24.15 -4.64
CA ILE A 477 7.54 -24.61 -3.31
C ILE A 477 6.71 -25.88 -3.42
N ASP A 478 7.14 -26.96 -2.75
CA ASP A 478 6.32 -28.14 -2.50
C ASP A 478 5.64 -27.98 -1.14
N PRO A 479 4.31 -27.80 -1.04
CA PRO A 479 3.62 -27.60 0.22
C PRO A 479 3.83 -28.73 1.25
N SER A 480 4.24 -29.92 0.81
CA SER A 480 4.53 -31.05 1.70
C SER A 480 5.86 -30.94 2.46
N GLU A 481 6.77 -30.06 1.99
CA GLU A 481 8.11 -29.88 2.57
C GLU A 481 8.18 -28.66 3.52
N TYR A 482 7.20 -27.77 3.47
CA TYR A 482 7.19 -26.53 4.24
C TYR A 482 5.96 -26.44 5.13
N ILE A 483 6.09 -25.71 6.24
CA ILE A 483 5.00 -25.40 7.16
C ILE A 483 4.71 -23.91 7.15
N ALA A 484 3.52 -23.52 7.59
CA ALA A 484 3.18 -22.11 7.69
C ALA A 484 3.97 -21.44 8.84
N GLU A 485 4.47 -20.23 8.57
CA GLU A 485 5.05 -19.35 9.57
C GLU A 485 4.00 -18.99 10.62
N LYS A 486 4.36 -18.97 11.89
CA LYS A 486 3.47 -18.65 13.02
C LYS A 486 4.02 -17.49 13.80
N SER A 487 3.15 -16.61 14.23
CA SER A 487 3.59 -15.46 15.01
C SER A 487 2.80 -15.26 16.30
N ARG A 488 3.45 -14.58 17.25
CA ARG A 488 2.86 -14.04 18.48
C ARG A 488 3.33 -12.61 18.66
N GLY A 489 2.40 -11.72 19.00
CA GLY A 489 2.71 -10.30 19.15
C GLY A 489 2.05 -9.69 20.37
N LEU A 490 2.73 -8.71 20.96
CA LEU A 490 2.25 -7.90 22.09
C LEU A 490 2.50 -6.43 21.76
N ASN A 491 1.57 -5.57 22.14
CA ASN A 491 1.73 -4.12 22.07
C ASN A 491 1.21 -3.46 23.36
N PHE A 492 1.81 -2.32 23.68
CA PHE A 492 1.41 -1.45 24.78
C PHE A 492 1.53 0.00 24.32
N ASP A 493 0.48 0.79 24.47
CA ASP A 493 0.40 2.15 23.97
C ASP A 493 -0.16 3.09 25.04
N ILE A 494 0.43 4.28 25.16
CA ILE A 494 -0.06 5.36 25.99
C ILE A 494 -0.25 6.58 25.09
N ASN A 495 -1.43 7.14 25.12
CA ASN A 495 -1.78 8.36 24.42
C ASN A 495 -2.13 9.44 25.44
N TYR A 496 -1.55 10.63 25.30
CA TYR A 496 -1.81 11.78 26.16
C TYR A 496 -2.08 13.00 25.30
N ARG A 497 -3.21 13.66 25.53
CA ARG A 497 -3.61 14.87 24.80
C ARG A 497 -3.96 15.95 25.82
N VAL A 498 -3.34 17.12 25.68
CA VAL A 498 -3.57 18.27 26.58
C VAL A 498 -3.54 19.58 25.81
N GLU A 499 -4.44 20.47 26.21
CA GLU A 499 -4.46 21.87 25.79
C GLU A 499 -4.05 22.71 26.97
N PHE A 500 -2.92 23.47 26.87
CA PHE A 500 -2.38 24.26 27.96
C PHE A 500 -2.96 25.69 28.00
N ALA A 501 -3.41 26.21 26.84
CA ALA A 501 -4.00 27.53 26.66
C ALA A 501 -4.76 27.55 25.33
N GLU A 502 -5.50 28.63 25.04
CA GLU A 502 -6.29 28.79 23.80
C GLU A 502 -5.53 28.51 22.49
N SER A 503 -4.19 28.54 22.52
CA SER A 503 -3.35 28.35 21.32
C SER A 503 -2.25 27.27 21.45
N TRP A 504 -2.16 26.56 22.58
CA TRP A 504 -1.11 25.56 22.81
C TRP A 504 -1.72 24.19 23.04
N SER A 505 -1.30 23.23 22.24
CA SER A 505 -1.69 21.83 22.42
C SER A 505 -0.47 20.88 22.35
N LEU A 506 -0.57 19.76 23.05
CA LEU A 506 0.39 18.66 22.96
C LEU A 506 -0.41 17.36 22.84
N THR A 507 -0.14 16.61 21.78
CA THR A 507 -0.51 15.20 21.69
C THR A 507 0.76 14.36 21.72
N SER A 508 0.79 13.38 22.61
CA SER A 508 1.92 12.47 22.79
C SER A 508 1.42 11.04 22.72
N ASN A 509 2.08 10.20 21.96
CA ASN A 509 1.82 8.76 21.89
C ASN A 509 3.12 7.98 22.02
N LEU A 510 3.17 7.05 22.96
CA LEU A 510 4.26 6.09 23.14
C LEU A 510 3.72 4.68 22.91
N LEU A 511 4.27 3.97 21.94
CA LEU A 511 3.99 2.57 21.67
C LEU A 511 5.23 1.71 21.97
N LEU A 512 5.05 0.63 22.70
CA LEU A 512 6.02 -0.45 22.84
C LEU A 512 5.47 -1.70 22.14
N PHE A 513 6.32 -2.44 21.44
CA PHE A 513 5.91 -3.62 20.69
C PHE A 513 6.92 -4.76 20.80
N TYR A 514 6.41 -5.97 20.64
CA TYR A 514 7.17 -7.20 20.50
C TYR A 514 6.43 -8.14 19.56
N THR A 515 7.13 -8.68 18.57
CA THR A 515 6.61 -9.70 17.65
C THR A 515 7.68 -10.75 17.45
N GLU A 516 7.28 -12.02 17.47
CA GLU A 516 8.11 -13.19 17.23
C GLU A 516 7.44 -14.07 16.17
N ILE A 517 8.22 -14.53 15.20
CA ILE A 517 7.79 -15.34 14.07
C ILE A 517 8.62 -16.62 14.07
N ASP A 518 7.97 -17.75 14.24
CA ASP A 518 8.56 -19.07 14.13
C ASP A 518 8.47 -19.58 12.68
N ASP A 519 9.43 -20.41 12.27
CA ASP A 519 9.49 -21.06 10.94
C ASP A 519 9.52 -20.08 9.75
N ALA A 520 10.18 -18.92 9.90
CA ALA A 520 10.26 -17.90 8.86
C ALA A 520 10.87 -18.46 7.57
N LEU A 521 10.22 -18.13 6.43
CA LEU A 521 10.65 -18.57 5.10
C LEU A 521 11.74 -17.66 4.55
N ASN A 522 12.84 -18.21 4.08
CA ASN A 522 13.96 -17.52 3.47
C ASN A 522 14.30 -18.12 2.10
N VAL A 523 15.00 -17.36 1.26
CA VAL A 523 15.53 -17.83 -0.02
C VAL A 523 17.05 -17.97 0.07
N THR A 524 17.56 -19.14 -0.24
CA THR A 524 18.99 -19.47 -0.10
C THR A 524 19.55 -19.97 -1.43
N GLU A 525 20.73 -19.49 -1.82
CA GLU A 525 21.45 -19.96 -3.00
C GLU A 525 22.15 -21.30 -2.71
N GLN A 526 22.00 -22.26 -3.61
CA GLN A 526 22.71 -23.54 -3.58
C GLN A 526 23.98 -23.50 -4.44
N ASP A 527 24.91 -24.45 -4.23
CA ASP A 527 26.14 -24.61 -5.03
C ASP A 527 25.86 -24.78 -6.53
N SER A 528 24.66 -25.19 -6.90
CA SER A 528 24.18 -25.32 -8.30
C SER A 528 23.85 -23.98 -8.97
N GLY A 529 23.81 -22.85 -8.22
CA GLY A 529 23.31 -21.55 -8.67
C GLY A 529 21.79 -21.45 -8.67
N GLN A 530 21.09 -22.46 -8.14
CA GLN A 530 19.64 -22.45 -7.95
C GLN A 530 19.28 -21.83 -6.60
N PHE A 531 18.13 -21.21 -6.50
CA PHE A 531 17.60 -20.65 -5.27
C PHE A 531 16.46 -21.53 -4.75
N VAL A 532 16.57 -21.93 -3.49
CA VAL A 532 15.57 -22.75 -2.81
C VAL A 532 15.02 -22.01 -1.60
N PHE A 533 13.78 -22.29 -1.31
CA PHE A 533 13.20 -21.86 -0.05
C PHE A 533 13.75 -22.70 1.10
N THR A 534 14.00 -22.06 2.23
CA THR A 534 14.43 -22.72 3.46
C THR A 534 13.66 -22.13 4.64
N GLN A 535 13.41 -22.94 5.65
CA GLN A 535 12.85 -22.47 6.92
C GLN A 535 13.90 -22.59 8.01
N GLN A 536 14.08 -21.50 8.73
CA GLN A 536 15.04 -21.47 9.81
C GLN A 536 14.50 -22.21 11.05
N SER A 537 15.41 -22.84 11.79
CA SER A 537 15.07 -23.46 13.07
C SER A 537 14.91 -22.46 14.22
N GLY A 538 15.37 -21.22 14.02
CA GLY A 538 15.28 -20.11 14.99
C GLY A 538 14.14 -19.15 14.67
N ALA A 539 13.79 -18.31 15.64
CA ALA A 539 12.72 -17.33 15.49
C ALA A 539 13.24 -16.01 14.93
N THR A 540 12.43 -15.37 14.08
CA THR A 540 12.59 -13.95 13.74
C THR A 540 11.89 -13.11 14.81
N LYS A 541 12.59 -12.13 15.40
CA LYS A 541 12.09 -11.29 16.49
C LYS A 541 12.17 -9.83 16.11
N ALA A 542 11.14 -9.06 16.45
CA ALA A 542 11.15 -7.60 16.33
C ALA A 542 10.58 -6.98 17.61
N SER A 543 11.34 -6.07 18.21
CA SER A 543 10.92 -5.34 19.40
C SER A 543 11.32 -3.88 19.30
N GLY A 544 10.63 -3.01 20.03
CA GLY A 544 10.99 -1.60 19.96
C GLY A 544 10.01 -0.65 20.61
N ALA A 545 10.27 0.63 20.32
CA ALA A 545 9.48 1.76 20.83
C ALA A 545 9.24 2.79 19.72
N GLU A 546 8.04 3.33 19.68
CA GLU A 546 7.66 4.47 18.84
C GLU A 546 7.17 5.61 19.72
N LEU A 547 7.70 6.81 19.52
CA LEU A 547 7.27 8.03 20.18
C LEU A 547 6.79 9.02 19.11
N ASN A 548 5.56 9.50 19.26
CA ASN A 548 5.00 10.56 18.44
C ASN A 548 4.65 11.75 19.33
N LEU A 549 5.12 12.94 18.99
CA LEU A 549 4.80 14.19 19.65
C LEU A 549 4.27 15.18 18.62
N ILE A 550 3.13 15.78 18.89
CA ILE A 550 2.53 16.84 18.08
C ILE A 550 2.34 18.06 18.97
N PHE A 551 3.09 19.11 18.68
CA PHE A 551 2.95 20.41 19.36
C PHE A 551 2.20 21.37 18.44
N GLY A 552 1.09 21.92 18.92
CA GLY A 552 0.35 23.00 18.29
C GLY A 552 0.64 24.33 18.97
N PHE A 553 0.88 25.37 18.18
CA PHE A 553 1.03 26.75 18.67
C PHE A 553 0.47 27.75 17.64
N GLY A 554 -0.81 28.08 17.77
CA GLY A 554 -1.50 28.97 16.84
C GLY A 554 -1.43 28.41 15.41
N GLU A 555 -0.79 29.17 14.49
CA GLU A 555 -0.59 28.79 13.09
C GLU A 555 0.57 27.78 12.89
N ILE A 556 1.28 27.35 13.93
CA ILE A 556 2.45 26.47 13.84
C ILE A 556 2.14 25.11 14.44
N ARG A 557 2.46 24.04 13.70
CA ARG A 557 2.43 22.64 14.19
C ARG A 557 3.81 22.01 14.02
N TYR A 558 4.28 21.32 15.05
CA TYR A 558 5.54 20.57 14.99
C TYR A 558 5.29 19.10 15.33
N PHE A 559 5.65 18.23 14.40
CA PHE A 559 5.57 16.78 14.51
C PHE A 559 6.96 16.22 14.74
N LEU A 560 7.13 15.43 15.78
CA LEU A 560 8.33 14.66 16.06
C LEU A 560 7.96 13.20 16.23
N GLY A 561 8.42 12.35 15.30
CA GLY A 561 8.35 10.91 15.39
C GLY A 561 9.74 10.34 15.68
N TYR A 562 9.84 9.42 16.62
CA TYR A 562 11.05 8.63 16.85
C TYR A 562 10.70 7.16 16.92
N THR A 563 11.46 6.34 16.21
CA THR A 563 11.33 4.88 16.23
C THR A 563 12.65 4.26 16.61
N TYR A 564 12.61 3.35 17.58
CA TYR A 564 13.67 2.39 17.85
C TYR A 564 13.16 0.99 17.52
N VAL A 565 13.90 0.26 16.70
CA VAL A 565 13.60 -1.11 16.29
C VAL A 565 14.82 -1.98 16.51
N ASP A 566 14.63 -3.05 17.26
CA ASP A 566 15.57 -4.16 17.37
C ASP A 566 14.92 -5.37 16.70
N ALA A 567 15.39 -5.71 15.49
CA ALA A 567 14.84 -6.78 14.66
C ALA A 567 15.98 -7.73 14.26
N SER A 568 15.85 -9.00 14.65
CA SER A 568 16.86 -10.02 14.46
C SER A 568 16.25 -11.37 14.09
N GLU A 569 17.06 -12.22 13.50
CA GLU A 569 16.80 -13.64 13.24
C GLU A 569 17.79 -14.50 14.03
N GLU A 570 17.31 -15.56 14.62
CA GLU A 570 18.12 -16.53 15.35
C GLU A 570 18.68 -17.54 14.35
N ILE A 571 20.01 -17.51 14.16
CA ILE A 571 20.75 -18.43 13.29
C ILE A 571 21.68 -19.31 14.13
N ASP A 572 22.27 -20.36 13.55
CA ASP A 572 23.13 -21.32 14.27
C ASP A 572 24.31 -20.67 15.02
N THR A 573 24.76 -19.49 14.57
CA THR A 573 25.87 -18.75 15.17
C THR A 573 25.46 -17.70 16.20
N GLY A 574 24.16 -17.53 16.48
CA GLY A 574 23.58 -16.53 17.38
C GLY A 574 22.55 -15.63 16.69
N ASP A 575 22.11 -14.60 17.37
CA ASP A 575 21.16 -13.63 16.78
C ASP A 575 21.88 -12.75 15.74
N GLN A 576 21.26 -12.56 14.58
CA GLN A 576 21.74 -11.69 13.51
C GLN A 576 20.68 -10.62 13.20
N ASP A 577 21.09 -9.34 13.15
CA ASP A 577 20.18 -8.24 12.79
C ASP A 577 19.55 -8.47 11.41
N LEU A 578 18.27 -8.17 11.24
CA LEU A 578 17.63 -8.22 9.93
C LEU A 578 18.24 -7.19 8.97
N ALA A 579 18.39 -7.59 7.72
CA ALA A 579 18.91 -6.70 6.68
C ALA A 579 17.91 -5.57 6.36
N LEU A 580 18.45 -4.39 6.00
CA LEU A 580 17.70 -3.22 5.54
C LEU A 580 16.72 -2.66 6.59
N VAL A 581 17.01 -2.88 7.88
CA VAL A 581 16.26 -2.29 9.01
C VAL A 581 17.09 -1.17 9.63
N SER A 582 16.53 0.02 9.66
CA SER A 582 17.12 1.16 10.38
C SER A 582 16.71 1.09 11.85
N GLN A 583 17.68 0.82 12.76
CA GLN A 583 17.41 0.71 14.19
C GLN A 583 16.86 2.01 14.80
N HIS A 584 17.35 3.16 14.33
CA HIS A 584 16.90 4.47 14.80
C HIS A 584 16.40 5.30 13.62
N ARG A 585 15.15 5.76 13.72
CA ARG A 585 14.56 6.71 12.77
C ARG A 585 14.01 7.92 13.50
N VAL A 586 14.17 9.09 12.89
CA VAL A 586 13.59 10.34 13.39
C VAL A 586 12.85 11.02 12.24
N ASN A 587 11.61 11.37 12.47
CA ASN A 587 10.76 12.11 11.54
C ASN A 587 10.47 13.49 12.18
N ASN A 588 10.88 14.58 11.55
CA ASN A 588 10.57 15.93 11.99
C ASN A 588 9.82 16.65 10.88
N VAL A 589 8.68 17.23 11.21
CA VAL A 589 7.91 18.09 10.30
C VAL A 589 7.46 19.32 11.05
N LEU A 590 7.87 20.48 10.58
CA LEU A 590 7.45 21.79 11.08
C LEU A 590 6.53 22.43 10.05
N VAL A 591 5.27 22.63 10.39
CA VAL A 591 4.27 23.24 9.52
C VAL A 591 3.89 24.63 10.04
N TRP A 592 3.97 25.62 9.17
CA TRP A 592 3.36 26.92 9.37
C TRP A 592 2.19 27.05 8.40
N GLU A 593 0.99 27.12 8.95
CA GLU A 593 -0.24 27.16 8.20
C GLU A 593 -1.09 28.36 8.60
N ARG A 594 -1.56 29.07 7.61
CA ARG A 594 -2.66 30.01 7.76
C ARG A 594 -3.85 29.47 6.99
N GLU A 595 -4.83 29.03 7.73
CA GLU A 595 -6.06 28.47 7.17
C GLU A 595 -6.58 29.33 6.00
N ASP A 596 -7.06 28.66 4.96
CA ASP A 596 -7.56 29.25 3.71
C ASP A 596 -6.59 30.16 2.94
N ASN A 597 -5.31 30.13 3.24
CA ASN A 597 -4.33 30.99 2.60
C ASN A 597 -3.10 30.25 2.08
N PHE A 598 -2.24 29.78 2.98
CA PHE A 598 -1.02 29.09 2.62
C PHE A 598 -0.57 28.11 3.70
N ARG A 599 0.22 27.15 3.27
CA ARG A 599 0.91 26.20 4.14
C ARG A 599 2.37 26.09 3.69
N VAL A 600 3.30 26.05 4.66
CA VAL A 600 4.73 25.79 4.42
C VAL A 600 5.18 24.74 5.42
N GLY A 601 5.73 23.63 4.94
CA GLY A 601 6.29 22.54 5.72
C GLY A 601 7.81 22.46 5.54
N LEU A 602 8.53 22.24 6.64
CA LEU A 602 9.94 21.88 6.63
C LEU A 602 10.08 20.48 7.21
N GLU A 603 10.75 19.61 6.48
CA GLU A 603 10.85 18.19 6.78
C GLU A 603 12.29 17.77 6.98
N ALA A 604 12.52 16.85 7.92
CA ALA A 604 13.83 16.26 8.14
C ALA A 604 13.67 14.83 8.67
N TYR A 605 14.15 13.86 7.89
CA TYR A 605 14.06 12.43 8.18
C TYR A 605 15.47 11.85 8.37
N TYR A 606 15.69 11.17 9.49
CA TYR A 606 16.94 10.48 9.80
C TYR A 606 16.77 8.97 9.75
N PHE A 607 17.75 8.29 9.17
CA PHE A 607 17.87 6.84 9.14
C PHE A 607 19.27 6.45 9.64
N SER A 608 19.34 5.60 10.67
CA SER A 608 20.61 5.03 11.11
C SER A 608 21.16 4.05 10.07
N SER A 609 22.43 3.70 10.21
CA SER A 609 23.08 2.65 9.44
C SER A 609 22.24 1.37 9.43
N GLN A 610 22.18 0.68 8.29
CA GLN A 610 21.41 -0.55 8.08
C GLN A 610 22.36 -1.66 7.66
N ARG A 611 22.21 -2.86 8.25
CA ARG A 611 22.92 -4.04 7.80
C ARG A 611 22.43 -4.41 6.38
N ARG A 612 23.32 -4.84 5.53
CA ARG A 612 23.06 -5.32 4.17
C ARG A 612 23.49 -6.78 4.04
N THR A 613 23.11 -7.40 2.95
CA THR A 613 23.60 -8.75 2.57
C THR A 613 25.12 -8.81 2.59
N GLY A 614 25.70 -9.88 3.18
CA GLY A 614 27.14 -10.07 3.31
C GLY A 614 27.79 -9.32 4.47
N ASP A 615 27.05 -8.98 5.53
CA ASP A 615 27.52 -8.31 6.77
C ASP A 615 28.23 -6.96 6.55
N VAL A 616 27.77 -6.22 5.56
CA VAL A 616 28.25 -4.86 5.28
C VAL A 616 27.18 -3.87 5.76
N ASN A 617 27.61 -2.80 6.41
CA ASN A 617 26.69 -1.73 6.83
C ASN A 617 26.63 -0.62 5.78
N GLY A 618 25.41 -0.14 5.52
CA GLY A 618 25.18 1.11 4.81
C GLY A 618 25.45 2.33 5.69
N GLU A 619 25.55 3.50 5.08
CA GLU A 619 25.75 4.77 5.81
C GLU A 619 24.43 5.24 6.47
N SER A 620 24.55 5.97 7.57
CA SER A 620 23.43 6.74 8.11
C SER A 620 23.22 8.03 7.30
N TYR A 621 21.96 8.46 7.16
CA TYR A 621 21.69 9.63 6.33
C TYR A 621 20.48 10.45 6.82
N TRP A 622 20.45 11.71 6.37
CA TRP A 622 19.32 12.62 6.51
C TRP A 622 18.71 12.93 5.14
N ILE A 623 17.40 13.05 5.09
CA ILE A 623 16.63 13.59 3.96
C ILE A 623 15.94 14.86 4.44
N TYR A 624 16.03 15.94 3.66
CA TYR A 624 15.37 17.20 3.98
C TYR A 624 14.43 17.59 2.86
N GLY A 625 13.23 18.04 3.21
CA GLY A 625 12.19 18.50 2.30
C GLY A 625 11.64 19.87 2.65
N VAL A 626 11.10 20.56 1.65
CA VAL A 626 10.30 21.77 1.81
C VAL A 626 9.03 21.60 1.01
N MET A 627 7.90 21.69 1.69
CA MET A 627 6.58 21.68 1.09
C MET A 627 6.00 23.09 1.12
N THR A 628 5.38 23.52 0.03
CA THR A 628 4.64 24.80 -0.02
C THR A 628 3.31 24.63 -0.73
N GLU A 629 2.29 25.23 -0.16
CA GLU A 629 0.94 25.26 -0.71
C GLU A 629 0.36 26.67 -0.61
N LYS A 630 -0.35 27.10 -1.65
CA LYS A 630 -1.04 28.40 -1.71
C LYS A 630 -2.45 28.24 -2.26
N LYS A 631 -3.44 28.61 -1.47
CA LYS A 631 -4.84 28.67 -1.93
C LYS A 631 -5.04 29.94 -2.77
N ILE A 632 -5.61 29.77 -3.96
CA ILE A 632 -5.88 30.83 -4.95
C ILE A 632 -7.40 30.89 -5.17
N GLY A 633 -8.06 31.79 -4.48
CA GLY A 633 -9.53 31.80 -4.42
C GLY A 633 -10.06 30.61 -3.63
N GLU A 634 -11.29 30.18 -3.92
CA GLU A 634 -11.98 29.11 -3.15
C GLU A 634 -11.73 27.71 -3.74
N THR A 635 -11.33 27.61 -5.00
CA THR A 635 -11.34 26.37 -5.77
C THR A 635 -9.97 25.87 -6.19
N VAL A 636 -8.93 26.71 -6.18
CA VAL A 636 -7.61 26.35 -6.72
C VAL A 636 -6.57 26.39 -5.61
N THR A 637 -5.80 25.34 -5.49
CA THR A 637 -4.61 25.27 -4.65
C THR A 637 -3.40 25.01 -5.54
N ALA A 638 -2.39 25.89 -5.50
CA ALA A 638 -1.10 25.69 -6.13
C ALA A 638 -0.11 25.13 -5.12
N PHE A 639 0.73 24.18 -5.50
CA PHE A 639 1.78 23.63 -4.64
C PHE A 639 3.12 23.57 -5.36
N LEU A 640 4.20 23.67 -4.59
CA LEU A 640 5.58 23.53 -5.05
C LEU A 640 6.42 22.94 -3.91
N ASN A 641 7.04 21.79 -4.17
CA ASN A 641 7.77 21.02 -3.18
C ASN A 641 9.21 20.76 -3.65
N PHE A 642 10.12 20.73 -2.69
CA PHE A 642 11.54 20.45 -2.89
C PHE A 642 11.87 19.20 -2.09
N GLU A 643 11.77 18.04 -2.73
CA GLU A 643 12.03 16.74 -2.08
C GLU A 643 13.55 16.50 -2.03
N ASN A 644 14.05 16.06 -0.87
CA ASN A 644 15.46 15.72 -0.70
C ASN A 644 16.43 16.81 -1.23
N PHE A 645 16.22 18.06 -0.83
CA PHE A 645 16.96 19.20 -1.41
C PHE A 645 18.47 19.18 -1.10
N THR A 646 18.93 18.31 -0.19
CA THR A 646 20.36 18.04 0.05
C THR A 646 20.92 17.02 -0.91
N ASP A 647 20.11 16.43 -1.78
CA ASP A 647 20.47 15.44 -2.77
C ASP A 647 21.16 14.21 -2.14
N THR A 648 20.60 13.73 -1.03
CA THR A 648 21.07 12.54 -0.35
C THR A 648 20.71 11.32 -1.18
N ARG A 649 21.73 10.57 -1.64
CA ARG A 649 21.58 9.38 -2.49
C ARG A 649 22.56 8.30 -2.08
N GLN A 650 22.16 7.02 -2.20
CA GLN A 650 23.10 5.90 -1.99
C GLN A 650 24.31 6.01 -2.92
N THR A 651 24.10 6.45 -4.17
CA THR A 651 25.16 6.64 -5.17
C THR A 651 26.22 7.69 -4.81
N ARG A 652 25.98 8.52 -3.79
CA ARG A 652 26.99 9.42 -3.21
C ARG A 652 27.87 8.74 -2.17
N PHE A 653 27.43 7.64 -1.60
CA PHE A 653 28.16 6.88 -0.60
C PHE A 653 28.97 5.74 -1.25
N GLU A 654 28.34 5.09 -2.26
CA GLU A 654 28.93 3.96 -2.97
C GLU A 654 28.29 3.76 -4.36
N ASN A 655 28.94 2.94 -5.19
CA ASN A 655 28.32 2.52 -6.45
C ASN A 655 27.17 1.55 -6.17
N ILE A 656 26.02 1.77 -6.83
CA ILE A 656 24.85 0.90 -6.69
C ILE A 656 25.03 -0.47 -7.35
N ASN A 657 25.92 -0.57 -8.32
CA ASN A 657 26.21 -1.80 -9.04
C ASN A 657 27.70 -2.06 -9.16
N THR A 658 28.03 -3.32 -9.38
CA THR A 658 29.33 -3.81 -9.86
C THR A 658 29.15 -4.52 -11.19
N GLY A 659 30.22 -4.85 -11.90
CA GLY A 659 30.15 -5.44 -13.23
C GLY A 659 30.04 -4.40 -14.36
N THR A 660 29.55 -4.82 -15.52
CA THR A 660 29.36 -3.98 -16.71
C THR A 660 27.89 -3.58 -16.87
N LEU A 661 27.59 -2.59 -17.73
CA LEU A 661 26.20 -2.22 -18.04
C LEU A 661 25.41 -3.36 -18.72
N GLN A 662 26.10 -4.33 -19.35
CA GLN A 662 25.47 -5.53 -19.94
C GLN A 662 25.12 -6.57 -18.89
N ASN A 663 25.87 -6.63 -17.79
CA ASN A 663 25.67 -7.60 -16.69
C ASN A 663 25.98 -6.96 -15.33
N PRO A 664 25.13 -6.00 -14.89
CA PRO A 664 25.30 -5.37 -13.59
C PRO A 664 24.93 -6.34 -12.46
N GLN A 665 25.69 -6.26 -11.37
CA GLN A 665 25.33 -6.90 -10.11
C GLN A 665 24.94 -5.79 -9.13
N PHE A 666 23.65 -5.70 -8.81
CA PHE A 666 23.13 -4.65 -7.95
C PHE A 666 23.38 -4.96 -6.47
N ARG A 667 23.58 -3.91 -5.70
CA ARG A 667 23.67 -3.95 -4.25
C ARG A 667 22.29 -3.66 -3.64
N ASP A 668 22.12 -4.06 -2.38
CA ASP A 668 20.91 -3.73 -1.61
C ASP A 668 20.68 -2.21 -1.61
N VAL A 669 19.44 -1.81 -1.86
CA VAL A 669 19.02 -0.39 -1.85
C VAL A 669 18.57 -0.04 -0.45
N TYR A 670 19.37 0.74 0.29
CA TYR A 670 19.06 1.18 1.67
C TYR A 670 18.79 2.68 1.79
N ALA A 671 19.17 3.46 0.79
CA ALA A 671 18.97 4.92 0.74
C ALA A 671 18.39 5.34 -0.61
N PRO A 672 17.82 6.54 -0.74
CA PRO A 672 17.25 7.02 -2.01
C PRO A 672 18.23 6.92 -3.18
N LEU A 673 17.73 6.65 -4.37
CA LEU A 673 18.48 6.67 -5.62
C LEU A 673 18.17 7.91 -6.46
N ASP A 674 16.97 8.46 -6.31
CA ASP A 674 16.40 9.56 -7.12
C ASP A 674 16.93 10.97 -6.74
N GLY A 675 17.43 11.14 -5.49
CA GLY A 675 18.06 12.37 -5.06
C GLY A 675 17.11 13.58 -4.99
N PHE A 676 17.61 14.75 -5.38
CA PHE A 676 16.83 15.99 -5.34
C PHE A 676 15.81 16.05 -6.47
N VAL A 677 14.53 16.14 -6.10
CA VAL A 677 13.41 16.30 -7.05
C VAL A 677 12.57 17.52 -6.64
N ILE A 678 12.22 18.33 -7.62
CA ILE A 678 11.22 19.40 -7.47
C ILE A 678 9.94 18.90 -8.10
N ASN A 679 8.84 18.98 -7.37
CA ASN A 679 7.52 18.78 -7.95
C ASN A 679 6.62 19.99 -7.72
N GLY A 680 5.66 20.20 -8.60
CA GLY A 680 4.73 21.30 -8.48
C GLY A 680 3.53 21.16 -9.38
N GLY A 681 2.43 21.77 -8.94
CA GLY A 681 1.18 21.59 -9.64
C GLY A 681 0.02 22.35 -9.06
N PHE A 682 -1.17 21.90 -9.44
CA PHE A 682 -2.43 22.51 -9.03
C PHE A 682 -3.43 21.42 -8.62
N ARG A 683 -4.13 21.66 -7.53
CA ARG A 683 -5.37 20.98 -7.18
C ARG A 683 -6.53 21.93 -7.38
N ILE A 684 -7.54 21.50 -8.10
CA ILE A 684 -8.77 22.25 -8.39
C ILE A 684 -9.92 21.44 -7.81
N GLN A 685 -10.72 22.05 -6.92
CA GLN A 685 -11.82 21.36 -6.24
C GLN A 685 -13.06 22.27 -6.24
N TRP A 686 -14.22 21.73 -6.60
CA TRP A 686 -15.51 22.45 -6.64
C TRP A 686 -16.69 21.52 -6.39
#